data_f1001613e6078161412db3df14348ca7
#
_entry.id   f1001613e6078161412db3df14348ca7
#
_cell.length_a   1.000
_cell.length_b   1.000
_cell.length_c   1.000
_cell.angle_alpha   90.00
_cell.angle_beta   90.00
_cell.angle_gamma   90.00
#
_symmetry.space_group_name_H-M   'P 1'
#
loop_
_entity.id
_entity.type
_entity.pdbx_description
1 polymer ?
#
loop_
_entity_poly.entity_id
_entity_poly.type
_entity_poly.pdbx_seq_one_letter_code
_entity_poly.pdbx_strand_id
1 'polypeptide(L)'
;MNQLANPVEVLGIDAGGTMTDTFFVRADGTFVVGKAQSNANESQAVLESSKDALAHWDRTVEDVFPEMVTCVFSGTAMLNRVVGRKGLRTGLIVSKGFEDFHRMGRAVQSYLGYAFEDRIHLNTHRYDDPLVSIKDTRGVTERIDSKGNVVIPLRLHEAREAARELIEQGCKTIVISLLSSYLNGHHEKAVRDVCKEVAREMGVEIPVFASVDYYPMRKESHRTNTTILEAYAAEPSRATLGTISNSMKDVGGQFDLRVMASHGGTISWKAKELARSLVSGPIGGVIGAKFLGEKLGYENIACSDIGGTSFDMALITKNNFAIHKDGDMARLVLSLPLVAMDSIGAGAGSFVRIDPHANAIKLGPDSAGYKVGTCWPEGGLDTVSVTDCHIILGYLNPENFLGGILKLDVERARREIKRQIAAPLGLSVEDAAAGVIELLDLSLRQHLRAMITGKGYSPSDFVCFSYGGGGPVHAYGYTKGLGFKETIVPAWAAGFSAFGCATADFEYRYDKSVDIGINEKSTTEDITAATTTLQSAWNELRIKVLEEFRINGFKDEEVTLTPGYSMQYLGQLNDLEIDSPVAELSGAEDWDDLVQSFNDTYARVYADAARSPELGYGITGAIMRGSVETKKPNIPEEPEAGPTPPPESRLGTRPFYYEKEWVDAAIYHMAVAGAECNTVIELKQEPHVASPSAE
;
A
#
# COMPACT_ATOMS: atom_id res chain seq x y z
N MET A 1 -19.53 -9.71 -37.33
CA MET A 1 -19.04 -8.33 -37.51
C MET A 1 -19.58 -7.34 -36.45
N ASN A 2 -19.93 -7.79 -35.24
CA ASN A 2 -20.42 -6.89 -34.15
C ASN A 2 -19.55 -6.93 -32.87
N GLN A 3 -18.35 -7.47 -32.93
CA GLN A 3 -17.46 -7.57 -31.76
C GLN A 3 -16.58 -6.32 -31.53
N LEU A 4 -16.49 -5.40 -32.48
CA LEU A 4 -15.68 -4.18 -32.38
C LEU A 4 -16.41 -2.99 -31.72
N ALA A 5 -17.67 -3.13 -31.33
CA ALA A 5 -18.45 -2.00 -30.81
C ALA A 5 -18.18 -1.67 -29.34
N ASN A 6 -17.57 -2.60 -28.57
CA ASN A 6 -17.32 -2.41 -27.15
C ASN A 6 -16.04 -3.18 -26.69
N PRO A 7 -14.84 -2.68 -27.03
CA PRO A 7 -13.58 -3.35 -26.71
C PRO A 7 -13.32 -3.34 -25.20
N VAL A 8 -12.58 -4.33 -24.72
CA VAL A 8 -12.02 -4.33 -23.36
C VAL A 8 -10.77 -3.47 -23.34
N GLU A 9 -10.71 -2.46 -22.50
CA GLU A 9 -9.66 -1.44 -22.57
C GLU A 9 -8.68 -1.46 -21.41
N VAL A 10 -9.16 -1.83 -20.21
CA VAL A 10 -8.38 -1.73 -18.97
C VAL A 10 -8.44 -3.03 -18.19
N LEU A 11 -7.29 -3.44 -17.68
CA LEU A 11 -7.12 -4.53 -16.73
C LEU A 11 -6.44 -4.02 -15.47
N GLY A 12 -7.12 -4.14 -14.34
CA GLY A 12 -6.52 -4.03 -13.01
C GLY A 12 -6.28 -5.41 -12.43
N ILE A 13 -5.13 -5.60 -11.79
CA ILE A 13 -4.73 -6.86 -11.15
C ILE A 13 -4.31 -6.57 -9.72
N ASP A 14 -4.82 -7.35 -8.78
CA ASP A 14 -4.32 -7.37 -7.40
C ASP A 14 -3.85 -8.79 -7.05
N ALA A 15 -2.53 -8.99 -7.00
CA ALA A 15 -1.90 -10.25 -6.64
C ALA A 15 -1.58 -10.28 -5.15
N GLY A 16 -2.57 -10.64 -4.34
CA GLY A 16 -2.42 -10.81 -2.90
C GLY A 16 -1.72 -12.12 -2.51
N GLY A 17 -1.37 -12.25 -1.23
CA GLY A 17 -0.74 -13.48 -0.69
C GLY A 17 -1.65 -14.71 -0.67
N THR A 18 -2.96 -14.52 -0.78
CA THR A 18 -3.98 -15.57 -0.71
C THR A 18 -4.65 -15.80 -2.05
N MET A 19 -5.11 -14.73 -2.68
CA MET A 19 -5.84 -14.73 -3.94
C MET A 19 -5.24 -13.70 -4.89
N THR A 20 -5.42 -13.94 -6.19
CA THR A 20 -5.14 -13.00 -7.28
C THR A 20 -6.46 -12.60 -7.90
N ASP A 21 -6.74 -11.30 -7.90
CA ASP A 21 -7.96 -10.72 -8.41
C ASP A 21 -7.68 -9.96 -9.71
N THR A 22 -8.59 -10.06 -10.69
CA THR A 22 -8.54 -9.30 -11.94
C THR A 22 -9.83 -8.56 -12.16
N PHE A 23 -9.74 -7.35 -12.70
CA PHE A 23 -10.87 -6.47 -13.00
C PHE A 23 -10.74 -5.98 -14.44
N PHE A 24 -11.62 -6.48 -15.32
CA PHE A 24 -11.66 -6.09 -16.73
C PHE A 24 -12.79 -5.10 -16.98
N VAL A 25 -12.51 -4.06 -17.75
CA VAL A 25 -13.47 -3.00 -18.08
C VAL A 25 -13.54 -2.81 -19.58
N ARG A 26 -14.76 -2.76 -20.11
CA ARG A 26 -15.07 -2.39 -21.49
C ARG A 26 -15.23 -0.88 -21.66
N ALA A 27 -15.20 -0.42 -22.91
CA ALA A 27 -15.37 0.99 -23.26
C ALA A 27 -16.70 1.62 -22.79
N ASP A 28 -17.76 0.83 -22.68
CA ASP A 28 -19.09 1.25 -22.19
C ASP A 28 -19.21 1.27 -20.66
N GLY A 29 -18.15 0.83 -19.95
CA GLY A 29 -18.12 0.76 -18.49
C GLY A 29 -18.56 -0.57 -17.89
N THR A 30 -19.06 -1.50 -18.70
CA THR A 30 -19.34 -2.86 -18.20
C THR A 30 -18.04 -3.53 -17.78
N PHE A 31 -18.09 -4.30 -16.70
CA PHE A 31 -16.90 -4.94 -16.13
C PHE A 31 -17.17 -6.36 -15.67
N VAL A 32 -16.11 -7.13 -15.52
CA VAL A 32 -16.11 -8.45 -14.87
C VAL A 32 -14.95 -8.56 -13.91
N VAL A 33 -15.14 -9.35 -12.86
CA VAL A 33 -14.15 -9.65 -11.85
C VAL A 33 -13.80 -11.12 -11.91
N GLY A 34 -12.52 -11.45 -11.91
CA GLY A 34 -12.03 -12.81 -11.81
C GLY A 34 -11.22 -13.01 -10.54
N LYS A 35 -11.17 -14.26 -10.09
CA LYS A 35 -10.46 -14.64 -8.89
C LYS A 35 -9.78 -16.00 -9.06
N ALA A 36 -8.51 -16.07 -8.69
CA ALA A 36 -7.76 -17.32 -8.65
C ALA A 36 -6.97 -17.45 -7.35
N GLN A 37 -6.67 -18.66 -6.97
CA GLN A 37 -5.79 -18.92 -5.82
C GLN A 37 -4.36 -18.52 -6.16
N SER A 38 -3.73 -17.70 -5.31
CA SER A 38 -2.32 -17.33 -5.49
C SER A 38 -1.42 -18.56 -5.32
N ASN A 39 -0.40 -18.65 -6.13
CA ASN A 39 0.59 -19.72 -6.08
C ASN A 39 2.01 -19.17 -6.31
N ALA A 40 3.02 -20.02 -6.28
CA ALA A 40 4.41 -19.61 -6.46
C ALA A 40 4.72 -19.07 -7.87
N ASN A 41 3.84 -19.32 -8.84
CA ASN A 41 3.93 -18.81 -10.20
C ASN A 41 2.87 -17.71 -10.40
N GLU A 42 3.23 -16.46 -10.05
CA GLU A 42 2.32 -15.31 -10.13
C GLU A 42 1.73 -15.11 -11.53
N SER A 43 2.49 -15.38 -12.60
CA SER A 43 1.98 -15.23 -13.97
C SER A 43 0.87 -16.24 -14.29
N GLN A 44 0.94 -17.44 -13.75
CA GLN A 44 -0.10 -18.44 -13.90
C GLN A 44 -1.38 -18.01 -13.16
N ALA A 45 -1.25 -17.56 -11.91
CA ALA A 45 -2.40 -17.09 -11.11
C ALA A 45 -3.11 -15.92 -11.79
N VAL A 46 -2.37 -14.99 -12.39
CA VAL A 46 -2.94 -13.87 -13.16
C VAL A 46 -3.72 -14.37 -14.38
N LEU A 47 -3.17 -15.31 -15.16
CA LEU A 47 -3.88 -15.85 -16.32
C LEU A 47 -5.10 -16.69 -15.92
N GLU A 48 -5.04 -17.43 -14.83
CA GLU A 48 -6.18 -18.21 -14.30
C GLU A 48 -7.31 -17.27 -13.84
N SER A 49 -6.98 -16.22 -13.08
CA SER A 49 -7.94 -15.19 -12.68
C SER A 49 -8.53 -14.45 -13.88
N SER A 50 -7.70 -14.16 -14.90
CA SER A 50 -8.18 -13.54 -16.14
C SER A 50 -9.16 -14.44 -16.92
N LYS A 51 -8.89 -15.74 -16.97
CA LYS A 51 -9.81 -16.71 -17.60
C LYS A 51 -11.13 -16.80 -16.85
N ASP A 52 -11.09 -16.80 -15.52
CA ASP A 52 -12.28 -16.78 -14.67
C ASP A 52 -13.15 -15.55 -14.96
N ALA A 53 -12.54 -14.35 -14.96
CA ALA A 53 -13.25 -13.11 -15.29
C ALA A 53 -13.88 -13.15 -16.69
N LEU A 54 -13.11 -13.53 -17.71
CA LEU A 54 -13.54 -13.45 -19.11
C LEU A 54 -14.55 -14.52 -19.48
N ALA A 55 -14.64 -15.61 -18.72
CA ALA A 55 -15.68 -16.63 -18.87
C ALA A 55 -17.10 -16.05 -18.70
N HIS A 56 -17.26 -15.01 -17.84
CA HIS A 56 -18.56 -14.30 -17.69
C HIS A 56 -19.00 -13.54 -18.96
N TRP A 57 -18.08 -13.31 -19.89
CA TRP A 57 -18.37 -12.69 -21.19
C TRP A 57 -18.29 -13.68 -22.36
N ASP A 58 -18.15 -14.98 -22.09
CA ASP A 58 -17.92 -16.01 -23.11
C ASP A 58 -16.73 -15.66 -24.02
N ARG A 59 -15.65 -15.09 -23.43
CA ARG A 59 -14.43 -14.68 -24.14
C ARG A 59 -13.18 -15.34 -23.56
N THR A 60 -12.11 -15.41 -24.36
CA THR A 60 -10.81 -15.94 -23.93
C THR A 60 -9.79 -14.81 -23.73
N VAL A 61 -8.67 -15.13 -23.09
CA VAL A 61 -7.56 -14.15 -22.92
C VAL A 61 -6.94 -13.82 -24.29
N GLU A 62 -6.88 -14.76 -25.20
CA GLU A 62 -6.37 -14.59 -26.57
C GLU A 62 -7.25 -13.66 -27.42
N ASP A 63 -8.56 -13.60 -27.11
CA ASP A 63 -9.48 -12.68 -27.77
C ASP A 63 -9.38 -11.25 -27.24
N VAL A 64 -9.13 -11.11 -25.93
CA VAL A 64 -9.26 -9.83 -25.20
C VAL A 64 -7.93 -9.08 -25.10
N PHE A 65 -6.84 -9.76 -24.80
CA PHE A 65 -5.57 -9.09 -24.55
C PHE A 65 -5.05 -8.26 -25.73
N PRO A 66 -5.26 -8.61 -27.01
CA PRO A 66 -4.92 -7.75 -28.14
C PRO A 66 -5.70 -6.42 -28.22
N GLU A 67 -6.86 -6.33 -27.56
CA GLU A 67 -7.70 -5.11 -27.57
C GLU A 67 -7.31 -4.12 -26.48
N MET A 68 -6.62 -4.60 -25.43
CA MET A 68 -6.38 -3.83 -24.22
C MET A 68 -5.36 -2.71 -24.43
N VAL A 69 -5.61 -1.59 -23.77
CA VAL A 69 -4.77 -0.37 -23.81
C VAL A 69 -3.89 -0.28 -22.57
N THR A 70 -4.42 -0.65 -21.41
CA THR A 70 -3.72 -0.47 -20.12
C THR A 70 -3.87 -1.71 -19.25
N CYS A 71 -2.76 -2.09 -18.62
CA CYS A 71 -2.73 -3.12 -17.59
C CYS A 71 -1.95 -2.62 -16.37
N VAL A 72 -2.58 -2.64 -15.21
CA VAL A 72 -1.98 -2.23 -13.95
C VAL A 72 -1.93 -3.40 -12.98
N PHE A 73 -0.74 -3.72 -12.52
CA PHE A 73 -0.46 -4.79 -11.56
C PHE A 73 -0.19 -4.20 -10.18
N SER A 74 -0.87 -4.71 -9.21
CA SER A 74 -0.58 -4.56 -7.80
C SER A 74 -0.17 -5.91 -7.23
N GLY A 75 0.89 -5.95 -6.43
CA GLY A 75 1.32 -7.21 -5.83
C GLY A 75 2.49 -7.03 -4.88
N THR A 76 2.71 -8.04 -4.07
CA THR A 76 3.68 -8.03 -2.98
C THR A 76 5.06 -8.60 -3.37
N ALA A 77 5.37 -8.69 -4.67
CA ALA A 77 6.61 -9.32 -5.16
C ALA A 77 7.87 -8.76 -4.49
N MET A 78 7.99 -7.44 -4.37
CA MET A 78 9.15 -6.81 -3.75
C MET A 78 9.16 -6.99 -2.23
N LEU A 79 8.03 -6.78 -1.57
CA LEU A 79 7.89 -6.96 -0.12
C LEU A 79 8.21 -8.41 0.30
N ASN A 80 7.70 -9.38 -0.44
CA ASN A 80 7.95 -10.81 -0.18
C ASN A 80 9.43 -11.17 -0.28
N ARG A 81 10.21 -10.52 -1.16
CA ARG A 81 11.66 -10.72 -1.25
C ARG A 81 12.38 -10.16 -0.03
N VAL A 82 11.95 -9.02 0.46
CA VAL A 82 12.53 -8.38 1.67
C VAL A 82 12.22 -9.21 2.91
N VAL A 83 10.96 -9.54 3.13
CA VAL A 83 10.52 -10.34 4.30
C VAL A 83 11.11 -11.76 4.24
N GLY A 84 11.09 -12.39 3.07
CA GLY A 84 11.63 -13.73 2.84
C GLY A 84 13.15 -13.80 2.73
N ARG A 85 13.87 -12.66 2.82
CA ARG A 85 15.34 -12.57 2.68
C ARG A 85 15.87 -13.20 1.38
N LYS A 86 15.16 -12.98 0.27
CA LYS A 86 15.45 -13.59 -1.07
C LYS A 86 15.94 -12.56 -2.10
N GLY A 87 16.72 -11.58 -1.67
CA GLY A 87 17.33 -10.57 -2.56
C GLY A 87 18.77 -10.91 -2.98
N LEU A 88 19.39 -9.95 -3.67
CA LEU A 88 20.79 -10.04 -4.08
C LEU A 88 21.73 -9.79 -2.90
N ARG A 89 22.83 -10.53 -2.82
CA ARG A 89 23.88 -10.22 -1.85
C ARG A 89 24.49 -8.86 -2.19
N THR A 90 24.28 -7.90 -1.30
CA THR A 90 24.60 -6.49 -1.48
C THR A 90 25.80 -6.09 -0.63
N GLY A 91 26.76 -5.42 -1.24
CA GLY A 91 27.85 -4.73 -0.52
C GLY A 91 27.45 -3.31 -0.19
N LEU A 92 27.94 -2.78 0.95
CA LEU A 92 27.64 -1.41 1.40
C LEU A 92 28.93 -0.66 1.67
N ILE A 93 29.06 0.55 1.10
CA ILE A 93 30.16 1.49 1.39
C ILE A 93 29.57 2.71 2.08
N VAL A 94 30.11 3.04 3.28
CA VAL A 94 29.65 4.14 4.13
C VAL A 94 30.83 5.01 4.59
N SER A 95 30.54 6.17 5.20
CA SER A 95 31.55 6.96 5.90
C SER A 95 32.16 6.15 7.05
N LYS A 96 33.49 6.11 7.15
CA LYS A 96 34.20 5.32 8.16
C LYS A 96 33.78 5.68 9.59
N GLY A 97 33.50 4.65 10.39
CA GLY A 97 32.99 4.76 11.76
C GLY A 97 31.45 4.79 11.85
N PHE A 98 30.75 4.63 10.71
CA PHE A 98 29.29 4.60 10.64
C PHE A 98 28.75 3.32 9.99
N GLU A 99 29.49 2.23 10.07
CA GLU A 99 29.16 0.96 9.43
C GLU A 99 27.86 0.33 9.96
N ASP A 100 27.48 0.66 11.20
CA ASP A 100 26.27 0.12 11.87
C ASP A 100 25.06 1.09 11.88
N PHE A 101 25.19 2.34 11.43
CA PHE A 101 24.17 3.36 11.66
C PHE A 101 22.84 3.05 10.99
N HIS A 102 22.86 2.46 9.80
CA HIS A 102 21.65 2.08 9.05
C HIS A 102 20.86 0.99 9.77
N ARG A 103 21.56 0.09 10.47
CA ARG A 103 20.96 -0.99 11.27
C ARG A 103 20.33 -0.45 12.55
N MET A 104 21.02 0.46 13.21
CA MET A 104 20.54 1.04 14.48
C MET A 104 19.26 1.87 14.29
N GLY A 105 19.15 2.63 13.19
CA GLY A 105 17.96 3.43 12.87
C GLY A 105 17.46 4.25 14.06
N ARG A 106 18.38 4.87 14.85
CA ARG A 106 18.09 5.57 16.11
C ARG A 106 17.36 4.70 17.14
N ALA A 107 17.67 3.42 17.19
CA ALA A 107 17.03 2.38 18.00
C ALA A 107 15.58 2.04 17.62
N VAL A 108 14.92 2.83 16.79
CA VAL A 108 13.50 2.61 16.40
C VAL A 108 13.31 1.26 15.73
N GLN A 109 14.24 0.82 14.87
CA GLN A 109 14.16 -0.47 14.18
C GLN A 109 14.14 -1.69 15.12
N SER A 110 14.54 -1.55 16.38
CA SER A 110 14.50 -2.65 17.35
C SER A 110 13.08 -3.04 17.78
N TYR A 111 12.10 -2.14 17.57
CA TYR A 111 10.69 -2.35 17.97
C TYR A 111 9.65 -1.96 16.90
N LEU A 112 10.08 -1.60 15.70
CA LEU A 112 9.14 -1.36 14.59
C LEU A 112 8.26 -2.59 14.35
N GLY A 113 6.98 -2.35 14.11
CA GLY A 113 5.99 -3.41 13.87
C GLY A 113 5.58 -4.20 15.13
N TYR A 114 6.10 -3.86 16.32
CA TYR A 114 5.66 -4.47 17.56
C TYR A 114 4.30 -3.93 18.01
N ALA A 115 3.51 -4.78 18.65
CA ALA A 115 2.33 -4.35 19.39
C ALA A 115 2.70 -3.36 20.50
N PHE A 116 1.75 -2.55 20.93
CA PHE A 116 2.03 -1.50 21.93
C PHE A 116 2.61 -2.07 23.23
N GLU A 117 2.09 -3.21 23.68
CA GLU A 117 2.54 -3.92 24.87
C GLU A 117 4.02 -4.30 24.78
N ASP A 118 4.46 -4.77 23.63
CA ASP A 118 5.85 -5.18 23.40
C ASP A 118 6.78 -3.96 23.25
N ARG A 119 6.27 -2.82 22.77
CA ARG A 119 7.05 -1.58 22.63
C ARG A 119 7.45 -0.98 23.98
N ILE A 120 6.60 -1.12 25.01
CA ILE A 120 6.91 -0.59 26.35
C ILE A 120 7.86 -1.47 27.15
N HIS A 121 8.16 -2.68 26.68
CA HIS A 121 9.07 -3.61 27.33
C HIS A 121 10.41 -3.70 26.58
N LEU A 122 11.43 -2.96 27.05
CA LEU A 122 12.77 -2.92 26.41
C LEU A 122 13.41 -4.31 26.26
N ASN A 123 13.09 -5.26 27.12
CA ASN A 123 13.62 -6.63 27.06
C ASN A 123 13.10 -7.43 25.87
N THR A 124 11.99 -7.00 25.24
CA THR A 124 11.45 -7.62 24.01
C THR A 124 12.10 -7.09 22.76
N HIS A 125 12.72 -5.89 22.82
CA HIS A 125 13.33 -5.24 21.67
C HIS A 125 14.44 -6.07 21.04
N ARG A 126 14.38 -6.26 19.73
CA ARG A 126 15.37 -7.00 18.94
C ARG A 126 15.54 -6.34 17.59
N TYR A 127 16.78 -6.26 17.13
CA TYR A 127 17.05 -5.95 15.74
C TYR A 127 16.92 -7.21 14.90
N ASP A 128 16.25 -7.10 13.76
CA ASP A 128 16.28 -8.17 12.77
C ASP A 128 17.66 -8.31 12.14
N ASP A 129 17.91 -9.45 11.53
CA ASP A 129 19.06 -9.63 10.67
C ASP A 129 19.03 -8.58 9.55
N PRO A 130 20.08 -7.79 9.36
CA PRO A 130 20.10 -6.73 8.37
C PRO A 130 20.07 -7.33 6.95
N LEU A 131 19.54 -6.56 5.99
CA LEU A 131 19.61 -6.92 4.57
C LEU A 131 21.04 -6.99 4.06
N VAL A 132 21.92 -6.15 4.59
CA VAL A 132 23.36 -6.16 4.32
C VAL A 132 24.11 -6.52 5.60
N SER A 133 24.88 -7.60 5.52
CA SER A 133 25.72 -8.06 6.64
C SER A 133 26.83 -7.06 6.94
N ILE A 134 27.24 -6.95 8.21
CA ILE A 134 28.43 -6.18 8.59
C ILE A 134 29.71 -6.67 7.87
N LYS A 135 29.78 -7.95 7.51
CA LYS A 135 30.87 -8.51 6.72
C LYS A 135 30.92 -7.96 5.29
N ASP A 136 29.78 -7.53 4.77
CA ASP A 136 29.64 -6.95 3.44
C ASP A 136 29.57 -5.41 3.49
N THR A 137 29.96 -4.80 4.62
CA THR A 137 30.02 -3.35 4.82
C THR A 137 31.46 -2.86 4.95
N ARG A 138 31.78 -1.72 4.28
CA ARG A 138 33.10 -1.09 4.31
C ARG A 138 32.98 0.40 4.58
N GLY A 139 33.86 0.92 5.45
CA GLY A 139 33.98 2.35 5.71
C GLY A 139 35.07 2.98 4.86
N VAL A 140 34.81 4.15 4.30
CA VAL A 140 35.80 4.99 3.58
C VAL A 140 35.99 6.30 4.33
N THR A 141 37.27 6.75 4.41
CA THR A 141 37.61 8.00 5.10
C THR A 141 37.20 9.19 4.24
N GLU A 142 36.18 9.88 4.69
CA GLU A 142 35.66 11.11 4.12
C GLU A 142 34.75 11.81 5.15
N ARG A 143 34.41 13.10 4.94
CA ARG A 143 33.40 13.81 5.70
C ARG A 143 32.89 15.03 4.94
N ILE A 144 31.57 15.09 4.79
CA ILE A 144 30.82 16.30 4.43
C ILE A 144 30.04 16.75 5.67
N ASP A 145 30.07 18.05 5.99
CA ASP A 145 29.36 18.60 7.13
C ASP A 145 27.87 18.83 6.84
N SER A 146 27.13 19.30 7.85
CA SER A 146 25.70 19.60 7.74
C SER A 146 25.35 20.81 6.83
N LYS A 147 26.36 21.50 6.29
CA LYS A 147 26.23 22.60 5.33
C LYS A 147 26.68 22.22 3.92
N GLY A 148 27.10 20.97 3.70
CA GLY A 148 27.61 20.48 2.42
C GLY A 148 29.08 20.77 2.15
N ASN A 149 29.85 21.29 3.15
CA ASN A 149 31.29 21.55 2.97
C ASN A 149 32.08 20.26 3.19
N VAL A 150 33.16 20.12 2.43
CA VAL A 150 34.11 19.03 2.60
C VAL A 150 35.01 19.32 3.81
N VAL A 151 34.85 18.53 4.87
CA VAL A 151 35.67 18.61 6.09
C VAL A 151 36.84 17.66 6.02
N ILE A 152 36.64 16.44 5.54
CA ILE A 152 37.67 15.44 5.29
C ILE A 152 37.56 15.02 3.83
N PRO A 153 38.63 15.24 3.03
CA PRO A 153 38.65 14.80 1.63
C PRO A 153 38.53 13.27 1.52
N LEU A 154 37.84 12.82 0.50
CA LEU A 154 37.67 11.40 0.21
C LEU A 154 39.00 10.72 -0.12
N ARG A 155 39.27 9.58 0.51
CA ARG A 155 40.42 8.71 0.20
C ARG A 155 40.02 7.66 -0.84
N LEU A 156 40.25 7.97 -2.12
CA LEU A 156 39.87 7.11 -3.25
C LEU A 156 40.49 5.71 -3.21
N HIS A 157 41.72 5.53 -2.66
CA HIS A 157 42.35 4.22 -2.53
C HIS A 157 41.55 3.29 -1.59
N GLU A 158 41.00 3.82 -0.49
CA GLU A 158 40.15 3.03 0.43
C GLU A 158 38.85 2.61 -0.29
N ALA A 159 38.28 3.48 -1.13
CA ALA A 159 37.11 3.13 -1.94
C ALA A 159 37.41 2.03 -2.97
N ARG A 160 38.61 2.06 -3.58
CA ARG A 160 39.06 1.02 -4.52
C ARG A 160 39.26 -0.34 -3.83
N GLU A 161 39.89 -0.35 -2.64
CA GLU A 161 40.05 -1.55 -1.82
C GLU A 161 38.69 -2.11 -1.40
N ALA A 162 37.79 -1.26 -0.88
CA ALA A 162 36.45 -1.63 -0.47
C ALA A 162 35.66 -2.28 -1.62
N ALA A 163 35.69 -1.69 -2.81
CA ALA A 163 35.01 -2.21 -3.99
C ALA A 163 35.56 -3.60 -4.37
N ARG A 164 36.87 -3.76 -4.41
CA ARG A 164 37.55 -5.05 -4.73
C ARG A 164 37.18 -6.15 -3.75
N GLU A 165 37.29 -5.87 -2.44
CA GLU A 165 36.95 -6.82 -1.38
C GLU A 165 35.49 -7.27 -1.47
N LEU A 166 34.54 -6.34 -1.66
CA LEU A 166 33.12 -6.67 -1.77
C LEU A 166 32.83 -7.55 -3.01
N ILE A 167 33.47 -7.27 -4.14
CA ILE A 167 33.32 -8.08 -5.34
C ILE A 167 33.93 -9.48 -5.13
N GLU A 168 35.14 -9.59 -4.55
CA GLU A 168 35.81 -10.86 -4.23
C GLU A 168 35.00 -11.70 -3.25
N GLN A 169 34.30 -11.07 -2.29
CA GLN A 169 33.39 -11.74 -1.36
C GLN A 169 32.08 -12.24 -2.03
N GLY A 170 31.87 -11.90 -3.30
CA GLY A 170 30.72 -12.37 -4.09
C GLY A 170 29.48 -11.52 -3.97
N CYS A 171 29.59 -10.24 -3.55
CA CYS A 171 28.49 -9.29 -3.67
C CYS A 171 28.08 -9.15 -5.13
N LYS A 172 26.76 -9.06 -5.36
CA LYS A 172 26.16 -8.94 -6.69
C LYS A 172 25.77 -7.52 -7.04
N THR A 173 25.80 -6.63 -6.06
CA THR A 173 25.50 -5.21 -6.19
C THR A 173 26.22 -4.44 -5.08
N ILE A 174 26.52 -3.17 -5.30
CA ILE A 174 27.17 -2.29 -4.31
C ILE A 174 26.30 -1.05 -4.10
N VAL A 175 26.03 -0.73 -2.84
CA VAL A 175 25.39 0.52 -2.39
C VAL A 175 26.42 1.43 -1.77
N ILE A 176 26.36 2.72 -2.08
CA ILE A 176 27.17 3.77 -1.52
C ILE A 176 26.23 4.75 -0.82
N SER A 177 26.45 4.98 0.48
CA SER A 177 25.66 5.93 1.26
C SER A 177 26.56 6.63 2.29
N LEU A 178 26.97 7.86 1.96
CA LEU A 178 27.87 8.66 2.76
C LEU A 178 27.09 9.73 3.53
N LEU A 179 27.65 10.17 4.66
CA LEU A 179 27.01 11.18 5.49
C LEU A 179 26.88 12.51 4.76
N SER A 180 25.73 13.17 4.92
CA SER A 180 25.39 14.45 4.33
C SER A 180 25.49 14.53 2.80
N SER A 181 25.56 13.38 2.11
CA SER A 181 25.65 13.32 0.64
C SER A 181 24.44 13.94 -0.08
N TYR A 182 23.30 14.00 0.58
CA TYR A 182 22.10 14.66 0.03
C TYR A 182 22.29 16.18 -0.21
N LEU A 183 23.19 16.81 0.55
CA LEU A 183 23.61 18.21 0.34
C LEU A 183 24.72 18.33 -0.69
N ASN A 184 25.69 17.43 -0.65
CA ASN A 184 26.83 17.42 -1.57
C ASN A 184 27.18 15.96 -1.94
N GLY A 185 26.71 15.51 -3.09
CA GLY A 185 26.90 14.15 -3.59
C GLY A 185 28.27 13.87 -4.23
N HIS A 186 29.22 14.82 -4.19
CA HIS A 186 30.49 14.68 -4.91
C HIS A 186 31.28 13.43 -4.50
N HIS A 187 31.39 13.15 -3.20
CA HIS A 187 32.10 11.97 -2.70
C HIS A 187 31.41 10.66 -3.12
N GLU A 188 30.08 10.54 -3.01
CA GLU A 188 29.36 9.32 -3.45
C GLU A 188 29.53 9.05 -4.93
N LYS A 189 29.46 10.10 -5.77
CA LYS A 189 29.64 9.99 -7.22
C LYS A 189 31.07 9.53 -7.55
N ALA A 190 32.07 10.07 -6.85
CA ALA A 190 33.46 9.65 -7.03
C ALA A 190 33.69 8.17 -6.60
N VAL A 191 33.11 7.73 -5.47
CA VAL A 191 33.17 6.32 -5.02
C VAL A 191 32.45 5.42 -6.03
N ARG A 192 31.28 5.81 -6.52
CA ARG A 192 30.53 5.08 -7.56
C ARG A 192 31.39 4.85 -8.83
N ASP A 193 32.07 5.90 -9.29
CA ASP A 193 32.88 5.82 -10.51
C ASP A 193 34.10 4.91 -10.29
N VAL A 194 34.72 4.96 -9.11
CA VAL A 194 35.78 4.03 -8.69
C VAL A 194 35.27 2.58 -8.64
N CYS A 195 34.10 2.33 -8.05
CA CYS A 195 33.51 0.99 -8.00
C CYS A 195 33.27 0.42 -9.40
N LYS A 196 32.77 1.23 -10.34
CA LYS A 196 32.57 0.84 -11.74
C LYS A 196 33.89 0.55 -12.46
N GLU A 197 34.95 1.30 -12.15
CA GLU A 197 36.28 1.07 -12.69
C GLU A 197 36.87 -0.24 -12.20
N VAL A 198 36.81 -0.51 -10.89
CA VAL A 198 37.28 -1.76 -10.28
C VAL A 198 36.52 -2.96 -10.84
N ALA A 199 35.20 -2.87 -11.01
CA ALA A 199 34.40 -3.95 -11.60
C ALA A 199 34.87 -4.29 -13.02
N ARG A 200 35.14 -3.26 -13.86
CA ARG A 200 35.69 -3.45 -15.22
C ARG A 200 37.07 -4.08 -15.20
N GLU A 201 37.99 -3.66 -14.27
CA GLU A 201 39.32 -4.25 -14.12
C GLU A 201 39.24 -5.75 -13.74
N MET A 202 38.24 -6.11 -12.92
CA MET A 202 38.01 -7.50 -12.50
C MET A 202 37.21 -8.32 -13.51
N GLY A 203 36.77 -7.72 -14.63
CA GLY A 203 35.99 -8.40 -15.68
C GLY A 203 34.61 -8.82 -15.24
N VAL A 204 34.00 -8.09 -14.30
CA VAL A 204 32.64 -8.36 -13.81
C VAL A 204 31.73 -7.17 -14.07
N GLU A 205 30.46 -7.45 -14.34
CA GLU A 205 29.40 -6.46 -14.39
C GLU A 205 28.65 -6.49 -13.07
N ILE A 206 28.65 -5.36 -12.35
CA ILE A 206 28.00 -5.23 -11.04
C ILE A 206 27.29 -3.88 -10.96
N PRO A 207 25.98 -3.84 -10.67
CA PRO A 207 25.25 -2.60 -10.45
C PRO A 207 25.78 -1.85 -9.21
N VAL A 208 25.94 -0.53 -9.35
CA VAL A 208 26.43 0.35 -8.27
C VAL A 208 25.41 1.47 -8.06
N PHE A 209 24.92 1.59 -6.83
CA PHE A 209 23.88 2.51 -6.40
C PHE A 209 24.46 3.56 -5.46
N ALA A 210 24.59 4.82 -5.90
CA ALA A 210 24.90 5.94 -5.02
C ALA A 210 23.59 6.51 -4.48
N SER A 211 23.44 6.63 -3.17
CA SER A 211 22.18 7.02 -2.53
C SER A 211 21.67 8.39 -3.02
N VAL A 212 22.58 9.30 -3.35
CA VAL A 212 22.25 10.64 -3.87
C VAL A 212 21.62 10.61 -5.28
N ASP A 213 21.87 9.58 -6.07
CA ASP A 213 21.30 9.46 -7.42
C ASP A 213 19.86 8.93 -7.39
N TYR A 214 19.47 8.27 -6.29
CA TYR A 214 18.17 7.62 -6.10
C TYR A 214 17.29 8.41 -5.10
N TYR A 215 17.74 8.50 -3.84
CA TYR A 215 16.93 9.05 -2.74
C TYR A 215 17.71 10.17 -2.02
N PRO A 216 17.83 11.39 -2.58
CA PRO A 216 18.60 12.48 -1.99
C PRO A 216 17.89 13.11 -0.76
N MET A 217 17.63 12.28 0.26
CA MET A 217 16.88 12.63 1.46
C MET A 217 17.77 12.81 2.68
N ARG A 218 17.37 13.70 3.59
CA ARG A 218 18.13 14.14 4.75
C ARG A 218 18.45 13.04 5.77
N LYS A 219 17.52 12.10 6.00
CA LYS A 219 17.67 11.08 7.05
C LYS A 219 18.56 9.93 6.56
N GLU A 220 19.81 9.87 7.02
CA GLU A 220 20.82 8.91 6.53
C GLU A 220 20.35 7.46 6.62
N SER A 221 19.86 7.00 7.79
CA SER A 221 19.42 5.60 7.94
C SER A 221 18.28 5.25 6.97
N HIS A 222 17.31 6.18 6.79
CA HIS A 222 16.19 5.99 5.87
C HIS A 222 16.70 5.94 4.43
N ARG A 223 17.53 6.92 4.01
CA ARG A 223 18.13 6.97 2.67
C ARG A 223 18.93 5.71 2.37
N THR A 224 19.78 5.29 3.31
CA THR A 224 20.61 4.08 3.16
C THR A 224 19.74 2.84 3.02
N ASN A 225 18.76 2.63 3.89
CA ASN A 225 17.88 1.47 3.84
C ASN A 225 17.07 1.44 2.55
N THR A 226 16.58 2.60 2.07
CA THR A 226 15.82 2.66 0.81
C THR A 226 16.71 2.34 -0.39
N THR A 227 17.96 2.82 -0.40
CA THR A 227 18.91 2.49 -1.47
C THR A 227 19.33 1.00 -1.40
N ILE A 228 19.51 0.45 -0.20
CA ILE A 228 19.73 -0.99 -0.01
C ILE A 228 18.53 -1.79 -0.55
N LEU A 229 17.31 -1.37 -0.24
CA LEU A 229 16.10 -2.02 -0.71
C LEU A 229 16.04 -2.08 -2.25
N GLU A 230 16.33 -0.97 -2.92
CA GLU A 230 16.43 -0.93 -4.39
C GLU A 230 17.48 -1.91 -4.90
N ALA A 231 18.70 -1.84 -4.38
CA ALA A 231 19.80 -2.71 -4.81
C ALA A 231 19.56 -4.20 -4.52
N TYR A 232 18.89 -4.50 -3.39
CA TYR A 232 18.65 -5.86 -2.90
C TYR A 232 17.51 -6.56 -3.63
N ALA A 233 16.39 -5.84 -3.85
CA ALA A 233 15.12 -6.46 -4.24
C ALA A 233 14.62 -6.05 -5.64
N ALA A 234 15.03 -4.91 -6.20
CA ALA A 234 14.44 -4.41 -7.43
C ALA A 234 14.68 -5.34 -8.63
N GLU A 235 15.92 -5.76 -8.86
CA GLU A 235 16.24 -6.57 -10.05
C GLU A 235 15.56 -7.96 -10.03
N PRO A 236 15.59 -8.71 -8.91
CA PRO A 236 14.82 -9.95 -8.82
C PRO A 236 13.30 -9.73 -8.98
N SER A 237 12.76 -8.57 -8.56
CA SER A 237 11.35 -8.25 -8.74
C SER A 237 11.03 -7.88 -10.18
N ARG A 238 11.91 -7.14 -10.88
CA ARG A 238 11.80 -6.89 -12.32
C ARG A 238 11.77 -8.19 -13.13
N ALA A 239 12.57 -9.18 -12.76
CA ALA A 239 12.56 -10.49 -13.43
C ALA A 239 11.18 -11.17 -13.29
N THR A 240 10.55 -11.11 -12.10
CA THR A 240 9.19 -11.64 -11.89
C THR A 240 8.16 -10.87 -12.70
N LEU A 241 8.17 -9.54 -12.64
CA LEU A 241 7.25 -8.67 -13.40
C LEU A 241 7.44 -8.83 -14.92
N GLY A 242 8.69 -9.03 -15.35
CA GLY A 242 9.02 -9.37 -16.74
C GLY A 242 8.40 -10.70 -17.19
N THR A 243 8.40 -11.72 -16.33
CA THR A 243 7.74 -13.00 -16.61
C THR A 243 6.23 -12.82 -16.77
N ILE A 244 5.60 -12.03 -15.89
CA ILE A 244 4.17 -11.68 -15.99
C ILE A 244 3.89 -10.92 -17.30
N SER A 245 4.68 -9.89 -17.60
CA SER A 245 4.54 -9.12 -18.84
C SER A 245 4.69 -10.00 -20.10
N ASN A 246 5.64 -10.91 -20.09
CA ASN A 246 5.88 -11.81 -21.23
C ASN A 246 4.72 -12.81 -21.38
N SER A 247 4.21 -13.40 -20.29
CA SER A 247 3.07 -14.32 -20.37
C SER A 247 1.81 -13.66 -20.96
N MET A 248 1.62 -12.35 -20.69
CA MET A 248 0.54 -11.58 -21.30
C MET A 248 0.78 -11.31 -22.79
N LYS A 249 2.04 -11.05 -23.17
CA LYS A 249 2.41 -10.87 -24.59
C LYS A 249 2.27 -12.15 -25.40
N ASP A 250 2.56 -13.30 -24.80
CA ASP A 250 2.44 -14.62 -25.44
C ASP A 250 0.98 -14.93 -25.83
N VAL A 251 0.00 -14.34 -25.14
CA VAL A 251 -1.43 -14.42 -25.46
C VAL A 251 -1.96 -13.21 -26.25
N GLY A 252 -1.06 -12.39 -26.80
CA GLY A 252 -1.39 -11.32 -27.73
C GLY A 252 -1.46 -9.90 -27.15
N GLY A 253 -1.19 -9.71 -25.87
CA GLY A 253 -1.18 -8.38 -25.25
C GLY A 253 -0.10 -7.46 -25.84
N GLN A 254 -0.49 -6.22 -26.22
CA GLN A 254 0.41 -5.23 -26.81
C GLN A 254 0.65 -4.02 -25.88
N PHE A 255 0.03 -4.02 -24.72
CA PHE A 255 0.16 -2.97 -23.70
C PHE A 255 1.45 -3.12 -22.87
N ASP A 256 1.91 -2.02 -22.30
CA ASP A 256 2.96 -2.04 -21.28
C ASP A 256 2.36 -2.26 -19.89
N LEU A 257 2.93 -3.22 -19.15
CA LEU A 257 2.56 -3.48 -17.77
C LEU A 257 3.00 -2.30 -16.89
N ARG A 258 2.09 -1.75 -16.12
CA ARG A 258 2.36 -0.78 -15.07
C ARG A 258 2.22 -1.45 -13.70
N VAL A 259 2.90 -0.90 -12.71
CA VAL A 259 2.80 -1.39 -11.32
C VAL A 259 2.31 -0.27 -10.43
N MET A 260 1.45 -0.61 -9.48
CA MET A 260 0.96 0.34 -8.49
C MET A 260 2.13 0.82 -7.63
N ALA A 261 2.26 2.13 -7.46
CA ALA A 261 3.26 2.75 -6.63
C ALA A 261 2.72 3.08 -5.24
N SER A 262 3.62 3.08 -4.27
CA SER A 262 3.30 3.31 -2.85
C SER A 262 2.71 4.68 -2.54
N HIS A 263 2.84 5.65 -3.45
CA HIS A 263 2.27 7.00 -3.34
C HIS A 263 0.87 7.15 -3.98
N GLY A 264 0.35 6.10 -4.61
CA GLY A 264 -1.01 6.09 -5.17
C GLY A 264 -1.12 6.21 -6.69
N GLY A 265 -0.02 6.54 -7.40
CA GLY A 265 0.05 6.47 -8.85
C GLY A 265 0.50 5.10 -9.35
N THR A 266 0.69 4.96 -10.66
CA THR A 266 1.31 3.79 -11.28
C THR A 266 2.61 4.18 -11.98
N ILE A 267 3.57 3.26 -11.96
CA ILE A 267 4.88 3.42 -12.63
C ILE A 267 5.13 2.24 -13.58
N SER A 268 6.05 2.40 -14.51
CA SER A 268 6.49 1.26 -15.32
C SER A 268 7.19 0.21 -14.45
N TRP A 269 6.98 -1.07 -14.71
CA TRP A 269 7.77 -2.13 -14.07
C TRP A 269 9.29 -2.04 -14.39
N LYS A 270 9.65 -1.26 -15.42
CA LYS A 270 11.04 -0.95 -15.81
C LYS A 270 11.57 0.34 -15.17
N ALA A 271 10.76 1.02 -14.35
CA ALA A 271 11.17 2.26 -13.69
C ALA A 271 12.51 2.13 -12.98
N LYS A 272 13.29 3.20 -12.96
CA LYS A 272 14.61 3.24 -12.32
C LYS A 272 14.51 2.93 -10.83
N GLU A 273 13.50 3.48 -10.15
CA GLU A 273 13.26 3.33 -8.70
C GLU A 273 12.06 2.41 -8.46
N LEU A 274 12.25 1.10 -8.63
CA LEU A 274 11.18 0.11 -8.46
C LEU A 274 10.77 -0.05 -6.98
N ALA A 275 11.64 0.31 -6.02
CA ALA A 275 11.28 0.30 -4.60
C ALA A 275 10.05 1.16 -4.28
N ARG A 276 9.68 2.11 -5.14
CA ARG A 276 8.42 2.85 -5.05
C ARG A 276 7.17 1.99 -5.18
N SER A 277 7.27 0.75 -5.63
CA SER A 277 6.18 -0.24 -5.67
C SER A 277 6.18 -1.22 -4.49
N LEU A 278 6.96 -0.93 -3.42
CA LEU A 278 7.11 -1.82 -2.26
C LEU A 278 5.78 -2.18 -1.60
N VAL A 279 4.90 -1.21 -1.45
CA VAL A 279 3.53 -1.37 -0.95
C VAL A 279 2.60 -0.99 -2.09
N SER A 280 1.76 -1.91 -2.53
CA SER A 280 0.89 -1.69 -3.68
C SER A 280 -0.54 -2.21 -3.48
N GLY A 281 -0.73 -3.42 -2.93
CA GLY A 281 -2.04 -4.07 -2.79
C GLY A 281 -3.11 -3.19 -2.15
N PRO A 282 -2.97 -2.82 -0.89
CA PRO A 282 -4.00 -2.03 -0.19
C PRO A 282 -4.18 -0.63 -0.79
N ILE A 283 -3.16 -0.09 -1.49
CA ILE A 283 -3.23 1.24 -2.10
C ILE A 283 -4.24 1.27 -3.24
N GLY A 284 -4.32 0.19 -4.04
CA GLY A 284 -5.35 0.06 -5.06
C GLY A 284 -6.75 0.30 -4.48
N GLY A 285 -7.06 -0.28 -3.31
CA GLY A 285 -8.33 -0.06 -2.62
C GLY A 285 -8.58 1.40 -2.25
N VAL A 286 -7.56 2.12 -1.78
CA VAL A 286 -7.68 3.57 -1.44
C VAL A 286 -7.94 4.41 -2.69
N ILE A 287 -7.23 4.13 -3.79
CA ILE A 287 -7.43 4.84 -5.07
C ILE A 287 -8.82 4.56 -5.64
N GLY A 288 -9.28 3.29 -5.58
CA GLY A 288 -10.64 2.91 -5.97
C GLY A 288 -11.71 3.60 -5.12
N ALA A 289 -11.49 3.69 -3.80
CA ALA A 289 -12.40 4.39 -2.89
C ALA A 289 -12.45 5.89 -3.17
N LYS A 290 -11.32 6.52 -3.48
CA LYS A 290 -11.27 7.92 -3.90
C LYS A 290 -12.07 8.13 -5.19
N PHE A 291 -11.80 7.34 -6.22
CA PHE A 291 -12.47 7.43 -7.51
C PHE A 291 -13.99 7.23 -7.40
N LEU A 292 -14.42 6.18 -6.68
CA LEU A 292 -15.84 5.89 -6.50
C LEU A 292 -16.51 6.93 -5.61
N GLY A 293 -15.83 7.39 -4.56
CA GLY A 293 -16.32 8.44 -3.67
C GLY A 293 -16.54 9.77 -4.38
N GLU A 294 -15.64 10.19 -5.25
CA GLU A 294 -15.81 11.39 -6.07
C GLU A 294 -17.06 11.28 -6.98
N LYS A 295 -17.29 10.10 -7.59
CA LYS A 295 -18.49 9.85 -8.40
C LYS A 295 -19.79 9.87 -7.58
N LEU A 296 -19.74 9.40 -6.33
CA LEU A 296 -20.89 9.38 -5.42
C LEU A 296 -21.07 10.69 -4.64
N GLY A 297 -20.16 11.66 -4.80
CA GLY A 297 -20.20 12.94 -4.10
C GLY A 297 -19.75 12.89 -2.64
N TYR A 298 -18.95 11.91 -2.24
CA TYR A 298 -18.40 11.80 -0.89
C TYR A 298 -16.96 12.32 -0.84
N GLU A 299 -16.74 13.32 -0.01
CA GLU A 299 -15.41 13.93 0.19
C GLU A 299 -14.59 13.27 1.30
N ASN A 300 -15.26 12.66 2.31
CA ASN A 300 -14.62 12.05 3.45
C ASN A 300 -14.96 10.56 3.53
N ILE A 301 -13.95 9.71 3.38
CA ILE A 301 -14.13 8.27 3.29
C ILE A 301 -13.18 7.57 4.25
N ALA A 302 -13.70 6.69 5.07
CA ALA A 302 -12.94 5.71 5.83
C ALA A 302 -12.83 4.43 4.99
N CYS A 303 -11.65 4.18 4.44
CA CYS A 303 -11.33 2.98 3.68
C CYS A 303 -11.07 1.82 4.65
N SER A 304 -11.63 0.66 4.35
CA SER A 304 -11.57 -0.52 5.21
C SER A 304 -11.47 -1.77 4.33
N ASP A 305 -10.26 -2.30 4.20
CA ASP A 305 -9.94 -3.50 3.45
C ASP A 305 -9.74 -4.68 4.40
N ILE A 306 -10.61 -5.67 4.35
CA ILE A 306 -10.48 -6.89 5.13
C ILE A 306 -10.12 -8.04 4.19
N GLY A 307 -8.83 -8.38 4.21
CA GLY A 307 -8.30 -9.53 3.52
C GLY A 307 -8.34 -10.80 4.36
N GLY A 308 -7.69 -11.85 3.86
CA GLY A 308 -7.51 -13.10 4.62
C GLY A 308 -6.48 -12.97 5.76
N THR A 309 -5.52 -12.05 5.65
CA THR A 309 -4.36 -11.93 6.55
C THR A 309 -4.32 -10.64 7.36
N SER A 310 -4.85 -9.56 6.81
CA SER A 310 -4.77 -8.21 7.38
C SER A 310 -6.09 -7.47 7.30
N PHE A 311 -6.18 -6.43 8.09
CA PHE A 311 -7.15 -5.36 7.99
C PHE A 311 -6.39 -4.07 7.75
N ASP A 312 -6.58 -3.50 6.58
CA ASP A 312 -5.90 -2.30 6.11
C ASP A 312 -6.87 -1.12 6.10
N MET A 313 -6.45 0.01 6.66
CA MET A 313 -7.30 1.19 6.85
C MET A 313 -6.61 2.43 6.33
N ALA A 314 -7.37 3.30 5.68
CA ALA A 314 -6.92 4.63 5.27
C ALA A 314 -8.04 5.66 5.39
N LEU A 315 -7.69 6.94 5.45
CA LEU A 315 -8.65 8.04 5.42
C LEU A 315 -8.43 8.93 4.20
N ILE A 316 -9.52 9.17 3.50
CA ILE A 316 -9.64 10.22 2.49
C ILE A 316 -10.39 11.36 3.14
N THR A 317 -9.82 12.57 3.11
CA THR A 317 -10.42 13.78 3.68
C THR A 317 -10.42 14.88 2.62
N LYS A 318 -11.61 15.43 2.31
CA LYS A 318 -11.77 16.41 1.24
C LYS A 318 -11.15 15.95 -0.09
N ASN A 319 -11.48 14.73 -0.48
CA ASN A 319 -11.00 14.05 -1.69
C ASN A 319 -9.48 13.82 -1.77
N ASN A 320 -8.75 13.93 -0.65
CA ASN A 320 -7.31 13.66 -0.61
C ASN A 320 -6.95 12.70 0.51
N PHE A 321 -5.98 11.85 0.25
CA PHE A 321 -5.31 11.03 1.27
C PHE A 321 -3.96 11.63 1.64
N ALA A 322 -3.52 11.39 2.87
CA ALA A 322 -2.20 11.83 3.31
C ALA A 322 -1.10 10.91 2.80
N ILE A 323 0.09 11.47 2.57
CA ILE A 323 1.30 10.73 2.23
C ILE A 323 2.33 10.93 3.34
N HIS A 324 2.88 9.84 3.82
CA HIS A 324 4.04 9.83 4.71
C HIS A 324 5.31 9.71 3.89
N LYS A 325 6.25 10.65 4.02
CA LYS A 325 7.55 10.62 3.33
C LYS A 325 8.48 9.57 3.87
N ASP A 326 8.39 9.35 5.19
CA ASP A 326 9.17 8.39 5.93
C ASP A 326 8.25 7.26 6.35
N GLY A 327 8.37 6.14 5.68
CA GLY A 327 7.64 4.92 6.01
C GLY A 327 8.47 3.98 6.85
N ASP A 328 7.80 3.10 7.56
CA ASP A 328 8.37 1.91 8.14
C ASP A 328 7.72 0.67 7.52
N MET A 329 8.55 -0.21 7.00
CA MET A 329 8.09 -1.45 6.39
C MET A 329 9.12 -2.56 6.63
N ALA A 330 8.63 -3.77 6.91
CA ALA A 330 9.48 -4.92 7.18
C ALA A 330 10.57 -4.63 8.25
N ARG A 331 10.22 -3.82 9.24
CA ARG A 331 11.10 -3.34 10.33
C ARG A 331 12.30 -2.49 9.87
N LEU A 332 12.18 -1.86 8.71
CA LEU A 332 13.14 -0.90 8.17
C LEU A 332 12.52 0.49 8.15
N VAL A 333 13.29 1.50 8.55
CA VAL A 333 12.94 2.90 8.30
C VAL A 333 13.32 3.26 6.88
N LEU A 334 12.41 3.87 6.12
CA LEU A 334 12.55 4.12 4.68
C LEU A 334 12.23 5.58 4.34
N SER A 335 12.91 6.13 3.36
CA SER A 335 12.57 7.40 2.69
C SER A 335 11.81 7.11 1.41
N LEU A 336 10.56 6.63 1.56
CA LEU A 336 9.65 6.39 0.45
C LEU A 336 8.31 7.07 0.75
N PRO A 337 7.74 7.81 -0.20
CA PRO A 337 6.39 8.33 -0.05
C PRO A 337 5.38 7.17 -0.07
N LEU A 338 4.67 7.00 1.03
CA LEU A 338 3.67 5.95 1.24
C LEU A 338 2.31 6.60 1.52
N VAL A 339 1.26 6.11 0.90
CA VAL A 339 -0.11 6.46 1.33
C VAL A 339 -0.25 6.15 2.81
N ALA A 340 -0.76 7.10 3.58
CA ALA A 340 -0.93 6.97 5.03
C ALA A 340 -2.00 5.92 5.33
N MET A 341 -1.55 4.74 5.70
CA MET A 341 -2.40 3.58 6.02
C MET A 341 -1.97 2.97 7.34
N ASP A 342 -2.94 2.45 8.07
CA ASP A 342 -2.71 1.59 9.22
C ASP A 342 -3.09 0.15 8.84
N SER A 343 -2.28 -0.81 9.26
CA SER A 343 -2.51 -2.23 8.98
C SER A 343 -2.37 -3.04 10.27
N ILE A 344 -3.31 -3.91 10.52
CA ILE A 344 -3.22 -4.87 11.62
C ILE A 344 -3.29 -6.30 11.08
N GLY A 345 -2.53 -7.20 11.70
CA GLY A 345 -2.48 -8.63 11.35
C GLY A 345 -3.72 -9.39 11.84
N ALA A 346 -4.90 -8.90 11.49
CA ALA A 346 -6.19 -9.48 11.82
C ALA A 346 -7.08 -9.48 10.57
N GLY A 347 -7.36 -10.64 10.02
CA GLY A 347 -8.19 -10.81 8.83
C GLY A 347 -9.09 -12.05 8.93
N ALA A 348 -9.88 -12.27 7.90
CA ALA A 348 -10.85 -13.37 7.85
C ALA A 348 -10.22 -14.78 7.93
N GLY A 349 -8.91 -14.90 7.66
CA GLY A 349 -8.16 -16.16 7.79
C GLY A 349 -7.27 -16.26 9.03
N SER A 350 -7.32 -15.29 9.95
CA SER A 350 -6.50 -15.29 11.17
C SER A 350 -6.70 -16.57 11.99
N PHE A 351 -5.62 -17.11 12.51
CA PHE A 351 -5.70 -18.27 13.41
C PHE A 351 -6.28 -17.89 14.76
N VAL A 352 -7.05 -18.81 15.31
CA VAL A 352 -7.69 -18.66 16.61
C VAL A 352 -7.04 -19.63 17.60
N ARG A 353 -6.56 -19.11 18.72
CA ARG A 353 -5.93 -19.90 19.78
C ARG A 353 -6.46 -19.46 21.13
N ILE A 354 -6.32 -20.33 22.12
CA ILE A 354 -6.52 -19.96 23.54
C ILE A 354 -5.16 -19.62 24.13
N ASP A 355 -5.04 -18.44 24.72
CA ASP A 355 -3.89 -18.10 25.55
C ASP A 355 -3.94 -18.93 26.82
N PRO A 356 -2.95 -19.79 27.10
CA PRO A 356 -2.98 -20.70 28.25
C PRO A 356 -2.85 -19.96 29.61
N HIS A 357 -2.34 -18.72 29.61
CA HIS A 357 -2.16 -17.95 30.83
C HIS A 357 -3.37 -17.08 31.15
N ALA A 358 -3.97 -16.49 30.13
CA ALA A 358 -5.13 -15.62 30.28
C ALA A 358 -6.46 -16.38 30.18
N ASN A 359 -6.45 -17.64 29.72
CA ASN A 359 -7.63 -18.41 29.35
C ASN A 359 -8.61 -17.62 28.48
N ALA A 360 -8.05 -16.92 27.50
CA ALA A 360 -8.77 -16.01 26.62
C ALA A 360 -8.47 -16.33 25.14
N ILE A 361 -9.39 -15.97 24.25
CA ILE A 361 -9.19 -16.11 22.81
C ILE A 361 -8.12 -15.13 22.35
N LYS A 362 -7.14 -15.61 21.58
CA LYS A 362 -6.12 -14.84 20.88
C LYS A 362 -6.29 -15.02 19.38
N LEU A 363 -6.37 -13.90 18.64
CA LEU A 363 -6.45 -13.86 17.19
C LEU A 363 -5.08 -13.48 16.59
N GLY A 364 -4.67 -14.19 15.55
CA GLY A 364 -3.44 -13.93 14.82
C GLY A 364 -2.17 -13.91 15.69
N PRO A 365 -1.11 -13.21 15.23
CA PRO A 365 -1.00 -12.52 13.91
C PRO A 365 -0.88 -13.48 12.71
N ASP A 366 -0.64 -14.77 12.97
CA ASP A 366 -0.56 -15.78 11.92
C ASP A 366 -1.94 -16.05 11.32
N SER A 367 -1.97 -16.43 10.04
CA SER A 367 -3.20 -16.74 9.32
C SER A 367 -3.07 -18.00 8.46
N ALA A 368 -4.21 -18.54 8.06
CA ALA A 368 -4.30 -19.69 7.18
C ALA A 368 -3.81 -19.40 5.75
N GLY A 369 -3.78 -18.11 5.33
CA GLY A 369 -3.47 -17.72 3.97
C GLY A 369 -4.38 -18.43 2.96
N TYR A 370 -3.81 -18.87 1.86
CA TYR A 370 -4.54 -19.58 0.79
C TYR A 370 -5.11 -20.96 1.25
N LYS A 371 -4.68 -21.46 2.39
CA LYS A 371 -5.13 -22.77 2.95
C LYS A 371 -6.47 -22.69 3.67
N VAL A 372 -7.09 -21.53 3.72
CA VAL A 372 -8.45 -21.25 4.21
C VAL A 372 -8.65 -21.49 5.70
N GLY A 373 -8.54 -22.74 6.15
CA GLY A 373 -8.79 -23.15 7.54
C GLY A 373 -8.86 -24.67 7.69
N THR A 374 -9.28 -25.13 8.86
CA THR A 374 -9.49 -26.58 9.12
C THR A 374 -10.65 -27.13 8.29
N CYS A 375 -11.57 -26.26 7.85
CA CYS A 375 -12.71 -26.59 7.00
C CYS A 375 -12.34 -27.04 5.58
N TRP A 376 -11.08 -26.85 5.16
CA TRP A 376 -10.60 -27.33 3.88
C TRP A 376 -9.49 -28.39 4.11
N PRO A 377 -9.85 -29.68 4.05
CA PRO A 377 -8.95 -30.78 4.38
C PRO A 377 -7.66 -30.79 3.52
N GLU A 378 -7.77 -30.45 2.24
CA GLU A 378 -6.65 -30.41 1.28
C GLU A 378 -5.62 -29.31 1.64
N GLY A 379 -6.04 -28.27 2.37
CA GLY A 379 -5.16 -27.24 2.90
C GLY A 379 -4.21 -27.74 3.98
N GLY A 380 -4.51 -28.90 4.60
CA GLY A 380 -3.66 -29.58 5.57
C GLY A 380 -3.47 -28.81 6.89
N LEU A 381 -4.40 -27.93 7.26
CA LEU A 381 -4.34 -27.14 8.49
C LEU A 381 -5.06 -27.86 9.65
N ASP A 382 -4.47 -27.75 10.84
CA ASP A 382 -5.02 -28.28 12.08
C ASP A 382 -5.38 -27.19 13.12
N THR A 383 -5.08 -25.94 12.83
CA THR A 383 -5.42 -24.78 13.68
C THR A 383 -6.68 -24.11 13.15
N VAL A 384 -7.63 -23.84 14.04
CA VAL A 384 -8.87 -23.13 13.69
C VAL A 384 -8.56 -21.73 13.19
N SER A 385 -9.25 -21.32 12.12
CA SER A 385 -9.23 -19.96 11.56
C SER A 385 -10.58 -19.25 11.76
N VAL A 386 -10.62 -17.96 11.55
CA VAL A 386 -11.86 -17.16 11.55
C VAL A 386 -12.83 -17.68 10.48
N THR A 387 -12.33 -18.14 9.31
CA THR A 387 -13.16 -18.76 8.26
C THR A 387 -13.93 -19.99 8.78
N ASP A 388 -13.31 -20.83 9.63
CA ASP A 388 -13.98 -21.96 10.25
C ASP A 388 -15.17 -21.49 11.10
N CYS A 389 -15.03 -20.37 11.80
CA CYS A 389 -16.12 -19.77 12.59
C CYS A 389 -17.25 -19.25 11.69
N HIS A 390 -16.92 -18.59 10.58
CA HIS A 390 -17.92 -18.07 9.64
C HIS A 390 -18.83 -19.17 9.08
N ILE A 391 -18.28 -20.34 8.71
CA ILE A 391 -19.10 -21.43 8.17
C ILE A 391 -19.97 -22.08 9.23
N ILE A 392 -19.50 -22.19 10.48
CA ILE A 392 -20.29 -22.72 11.59
C ILE A 392 -21.47 -21.81 11.91
N LEU A 393 -21.28 -20.51 11.83
CA LEU A 393 -22.34 -19.52 12.06
C LEU A 393 -23.28 -19.32 10.86
N GLY A 394 -23.00 -19.98 9.71
CA GLY A 394 -23.80 -19.84 8.51
C GLY A 394 -23.53 -18.55 7.72
N TYR A 395 -22.51 -17.76 8.06
CA TYR A 395 -22.17 -16.50 7.39
C TYR A 395 -21.61 -16.75 5.99
N LEU A 396 -20.85 -17.83 5.79
CA LEU A 396 -20.36 -18.26 4.49
C LEU A 396 -21.09 -19.52 4.03
N ASN A 397 -21.29 -19.64 2.72
CA ASN A 397 -21.84 -20.83 2.10
C ASN A 397 -20.72 -21.85 1.83
N PRO A 398 -20.68 -23.00 2.54
CA PRO A 398 -19.62 -24.00 2.39
C PRO A 398 -19.59 -24.65 1.00
N GLU A 399 -20.72 -24.67 0.29
CA GLU A 399 -20.85 -25.25 -1.05
C GLU A 399 -20.45 -24.26 -2.17
N ASN A 400 -20.36 -22.96 -1.87
CA ASN A 400 -20.12 -21.91 -2.85
C ASN A 400 -18.91 -21.04 -2.52
N PHE A 401 -17.90 -21.60 -1.87
CA PHE A 401 -16.66 -20.85 -1.61
C PHE A 401 -15.85 -20.75 -2.91
N LEU A 402 -15.37 -19.53 -3.26
CA LEU A 402 -14.75 -19.23 -4.56
C LEU A 402 -15.64 -19.68 -5.75
N GLY A 403 -16.91 -19.27 -5.76
CA GLY A 403 -17.83 -19.64 -6.84
C GLY A 403 -18.10 -21.15 -6.94
N GLY A 404 -17.88 -21.92 -5.84
CA GLY A 404 -18.09 -23.35 -5.80
C GLY A 404 -16.85 -24.21 -6.18
N ILE A 405 -15.72 -23.56 -6.45
CA ILE A 405 -14.45 -24.25 -6.73
C ILE A 405 -13.97 -25.02 -5.50
N LEU A 406 -14.09 -24.43 -4.31
CA LEU A 406 -13.76 -25.09 -3.06
C LEU A 406 -15.03 -25.42 -2.27
N LYS A 407 -15.10 -26.68 -1.83
CA LYS A 407 -16.12 -27.14 -0.88
C LYS A 407 -15.53 -27.28 0.50
N LEU A 408 -16.22 -26.72 1.49
CA LEU A 408 -15.72 -26.64 2.85
C LEU A 408 -16.42 -27.68 3.75
N ASP A 409 -15.64 -28.38 4.55
CA ASP A 409 -16.10 -29.41 5.49
C ASP A 409 -16.56 -28.78 6.82
N VAL A 410 -17.86 -28.57 6.94
CA VAL A 410 -18.51 -27.98 8.13
C VAL A 410 -18.30 -28.86 9.37
N GLU A 411 -18.38 -30.20 9.22
CA GLU A 411 -18.24 -31.11 10.32
C GLU A 411 -16.81 -31.16 10.88
N ARG A 412 -15.82 -31.03 10.01
CA ARG A 412 -14.42 -30.90 10.45
C ARG A 412 -14.21 -29.60 11.22
N ALA A 413 -14.67 -28.47 10.70
CA ALA A 413 -14.60 -27.19 11.40
C ALA A 413 -15.27 -27.26 12.77
N ARG A 414 -16.46 -27.87 12.85
CA ARG A 414 -17.21 -28.06 14.09
C ARG A 414 -16.41 -28.87 15.14
N ARG A 415 -15.81 -29.98 14.73
CA ARG A 415 -14.96 -30.81 15.61
C ARG A 415 -13.77 -30.03 16.13
N GLU A 416 -13.10 -29.27 15.23
CA GLU A 416 -11.89 -28.55 15.61
C GLU A 416 -12.20 -27.34 16.48
N ILE A 417 -13.23 -26.55 16.22
CA ILE A 417 -13.68 -25.46 17.09
C ILE A 417 -14.06 -26.03 18.47
N LYS A 418 -14.80 -27.16 18.50
CA LYS A 418 -15.15 -27.82 19.77
C LYS A 418 -13.90 -28.18 20.57
N ARG A 419 -12.92 -28.81 19.93
CA ARG A 419 -11.69 -29.29 20.59
C ARG A 419 -10.78 -28.14 21.04
N GLN A 420 -10.57 -27.13 20.18
CA GLN A 420 -9.53 -26.13 20.39
C GLN A 420 -10.02 -24.90 21.16
N ILE A 421 -11.32 -24.57 21.09
CA ILE A 421 -11.87 -23.32 21.62
C ILE A 421 -13.05 -23.57 22.58
N ALA A 422 -14.11 -24.23 22.11
CA ALA A 422 -15.35 -24.32 22.85
C ALA A 422 -15.19 -25.15 24.14
N ALA A 423 -14.58 -26.33 24.07
CA ALA A 423 -14.38 -27.18 25.25
C ALA A 423 -13.46 -26.55 26.32
N PRO A 424 -12.31 -25.95 25.96
CA PRO A 424 -11.48 -25.23 26.93
C PRO A 424 -12.20 -24.08 27.65
N LEU A 425 -13.11 -23.38 26.94
CA LEU A 425 -13.85 -22.24 27.51
C LEU A 425 -15.20 -22.61 28.12
N GLY A 426 -15.63 -23.88 28.00
CA GLY A 426 -16.92 -24.34 28.52
C GLY A 426 -18.13 -23.78 27.77
N LEU A 427 -17.97 -23.47 26.46
CA LEU A 427 -19.00 -22.88 25.60
C LEU A 427 -19.59 -23.90 24.63
N SER A 428 -20.74 -23.56 24.01
CA SER A 428 -21.22 -24.22 22.81
C SER A 428 -20.27 -23.90 21.64
N VAL A 429 -20.34 -24.70 20.57
CA VAL A 429 -19.52 -24.46 19.36
C VAL A 429 -19.93 -23.14 18.71
N GLU A 430 -21.21 -22.87 18.65
CA GLU A 430 -21.79 -21.64 18.09
C GLU A 430 -21.39 -20.41 18.91
N ASP A 431 -21.53 -20.46 20.25
CA ASP A 431 -21.13 -19.32 21.10
C ASP A 431 -19.63 -19.08 21.06
N ALA A 432 -18.83 -20.13 20.98
CA ALA A 432 -17.38 -19.99 20.82
C ALA A 432 -17.02 -19.32 19.48
N ALA A 433 -17.65 -19.77 18.39
CA ALA A 433 -17.46 -19.19 17.06
C ALA A 433 -17.96 -17.73 17.01
N ALA A 434 -19.13 -17.44 17.59
CA ALA A 434 -19.67 -16.07 17.65
C ALA A 434 -18.77 -15.15 18.48
N GLY A 435 -18.23 -15.63 19.61
CA GLY A 435 -17.27 -14.89 20.42
C GLY A 435 -15.98 -14.54 19.68
N VAL A 436 -15.49 -15.44 18.81
CA VAL A 436 -14.33 -15.17 17.94
C VAL A 436 -14.63 -14.03 16.97
N ILE A 437 -15.78 -14.07 16.28
CA ILE A 437 -16.19 -13.03 15.33
C ILE A 437 -16.39 -11.69 16.05
N GLU A 438 -17.08 -11.68 17.19
CA GLU A 438 -17.29 -10.47 17.98
C GLU A 438 -15.97 -9.84 18.43
N LEU A 439 -15.02 -10.67 18.88
CA LEU A 439 -13.69 -10.18 19.28
C LEU A 439 -12.94 -9.55 18.11
N LEU A 440 -13.00 -10.17 16.93
CA LEU A 440 -12.41 -9.60 15.72
C LEU A 440 -13.07 -8.25 15.38
N ASP A 441 -14.39 -8.22 15.27
CA ASP A 441 -15.14 -7.00 14.92
C ASP A 441 -14.92 -5.86 15.93
N LEU A 442 -14.82 -6.16 17.21
CA LEU A 442 -14.47 -5.18 18.25
C LEU A 442 -13.05 -4.63 18.05
N SER A 443 -12.09 -5.49 17.72
CA SER A 443 -10.72 -5.07 17.44
C SER A 443 -10.67 -4.14 16.21
N LEU A 444 -11.32 -4.53 15.11
CA LEU A 444 -11.40 -3.73 13.89
C LEU A 444 -12.06 -2.36 14.16
N ARG A 445 -13.17 -2.37 14.90
CA ARG A 445 -13.90 -1.16 15.31
C ARG A 445 -13.03 -0.19 16.10
N GLN A 446 -12.28 -0.72 17.08
CA GLN A 446 -11.42 0.10 17.94
C GLN A 446 -10.29 0.74 17.14
N HIS A 447 -9.65 0.00 16.24
CA HIS A 447 -8.57 0.53 15.40
C HIS A 447 -9.08 1.59 14.43
N LEU A 448 -10.20 1.34 13.76
CA LEU A 448 -10.81 2.30 12.83
C LEU A 448 -11.22 3.59 13.56
N ARG A 449 -11.86 3.46 14.75
CA ARG A 449 -12.20 4.61 15.60
C ARG A 449 -10.95 5.38 16.01
N ALA A 450 -9.92 4.68 16.50
CA ALA A 450 -8.69 5.32 16.97
C ALA A 450 -7.98 6.08 15.84
N MET A 451 -7.94 5.53 14.62
CA MET A 451 -7.38 6.19 13.46
C MET A 451 -8.12 7.50 13.11
N ILE A 452 -9.45 7.48 13.11
CA ILE A 452 -10.28 8.67 12.81
C ILE A 452 -10.13 9.72 13.91
N THR A 453 -10.32 9.31 15.17
CA THR A 453 -10.31 10.25 16.31
C THR A 453 -8.90 10.76 16.63
N GLY A 454 -7.87 9.94 16.38
CA GLY A 454 -6.46 10.33 16.52
C GLY A 454 -6.04 11.46 15.58
N LYS A 455 -6.78 11.64 14.48
CA LYS A 455 -6.61 12.77 13.55
C LYS A 455 -7.55 13.94 13.85
N GLY A 456 -8.32 13.90 14.94
CA GLY A 456 -9.22 14.97 15.37
C GLY A 456 -10.59 14.97 14.69
N TYR A 457 -10.96 13.91 13.98
CA TYR A 457 -12.25 13.78 13.29
C TYR A 457 -13.25 12.93 14.11
N SER A 458 -14.53 13.02 13.72
CA SER A 458 -15.58 12.10 14.18
C SER A 458 -15.93 11.09 13.09
N PRO A 459 -16.22 9.83 13.41
CA PRO A 459 -16.75 8.88 12.43
C PRO A 459 -18.00 9.38 11.70
N SER A 460 -18.82 10.24 12.35
CA SER A 460 -19.99 10.88 11.75
C SER A 460 -19.68 11.84 10.59
N ASP A 461 -18.41 12.22 10.43
CA ASP A 461 -17.98 13.07 9.30
C ASP A 461 -17.70 12.25 8.04
N PHE A 462 -17.65 10.91 8.14
CA PHE A 462 -17.21 9.99 7.11
C PHE A 462 -18.32 9.05 6.63
N VAL A 463 -18.14 8.58 5.41
CA VAL A 463 -18.75 7.34 4.89
C VAL A 463 -17.71 6.22 5.01
N CYS A 464 -18.11 5.02 5.42
CA CYS A 464 -17.20 3.87 5.48
C CYS A 464 -17.34 3.03 4.20
N PHE A 465 -16.24 2.81 3.48
CA PHE A 465 -16.17 1.84 2.38
C PHE A 465 -15.57 0.55 2.90
N SER A 466 -16.36 -0.52 2.91
CA SER A 466 -15.96 -1.85 3.35
C SER A 466 -15.75 -2.76 2.15
N TYR A 467 -14.53 -3.20 1.95
CA TYR A 467 -14.14 -4.05 0.82
C TYR A 467 -13.09 -5.09 1.21
N GLY A 468 -12.53 -5.78 0.22
CA GLY A 468 -11.74 -7.00 0.42
C GLY A 468 -12.61 -8.24 0.56
N GLY A 469 -12.01 -9.42 0.54
CA GLY A 469 -12.73 -10.68 0.58
C GLY A 469 -13.54 -10.94 1.87
N GLY A 470 -13.10 -10.38 3.00
CA GLY A 470 -13.76 -10.44 4.30
C GLY A 470 -14.64 -9.22 4.61
N GLY A 471 -14.47 -8.12 3.86
CA GLY A 471 -15.15 -6.85 4.13
C GLY A 471 -16.67 -6.97 4.27
N PRO A 472 -17.38 -7.54 3.28
CA PRO A 472 -18.83 -7.65 3.32
C PRO A 472 -19.37 -8.40 4.54
N VAL A 473 -18.68 -9.46 4.98
CA VAL A 473 -19.10 -10.30 6.11
C VAL A 473 -18.97 -9.57 7.45
N HIS A 474 -17.96 -8.71 7.59
CA HIS A 474 -17.67 -7.98 8.82
C HIS A 474 -18.24 -6.57 8.87
N ALA A 475 -18.70 -6.00 7.71
CA ALA A 475 -19.08 -4.61 7.58
C ALA A 475 -19.99 -4.10 8.69
N TYR A 476 -21.07 -4.81 8.97
CA TYR A 476 -21.99 -4.46 10.03
C TYR A 476 -21.34 -4.59 11.43
N GLY A 477 -20.61 -5.67 11.67
CA GLY A 477 -20.01 -5.98 12.97
C GLY A 477 -19.07 -4.87 13.46
N TYR A 478 -18.14 -4.41 12.63
CA TYR A 478 -17.16 -3.41 13.05
C TYR A 478 -17.64 -1.96 12.88
N THR A 479 -18.65 -1.68 12.04
CA THR A 479 -19.19 -0.31 11.88
C THR A 479 -20.31 0.02 12.87
N LYS A 480 -20.99 -1.01 13.42
CA LYS A 480 -22.07 -0.84 14.42
C LYS A 480 -21.65 0.06 15.57
N GLY A 481 -22.37 1.16 15.76
CA GLY A 481 -22.18 2.11 16.86
C GLY A 481 -21.04 3.10 16.69
N LEU A 482 -20.36 3.15 15.53
CA LEU A 482 -19.39 4.20 15.22
C LEU A 482 -20.06 5.50 14.74
N GLY A 483 -21.26 5.40 14.16
CA GLY A 483 -22.03 6.55 13.71
C GLY A 483 -21.59 7.13 12.38
N PHE A 484 -21.01 6.30 11.48
CA PHE A 484 -20.78 6.71 10.10
C PHE A 484 -22.08 7.21 9.44
N LYS A 485 -21.95 8.14 8.50
CA LYS A 485 -23.11 8.58 7.69
C LYS A 485 -23.74 7.40 6.98
N GLU A 486 -22.90 6.59 6.35
CA GLU A 486 -23.27 5.39 5.62
C GLU A 486 -22.13 4.39 5.65
N THR A 487 -22.44 3.11 5.45
CA THR A 487 -21.46 2.04 5.19
C THR A 487 -21.75 1.46 3.82
N ILE A 488 -20.82 1.63 2.90
CA ILE A 488 -20.93 1.19 1.51
C ILE A 488 -20.11 -0.08 1.35
N VAL A 489 -20.76 -1.12 0.82
CA VAL A 489 -20.13 -2.37 0.41
C VAL A 489 -20.31 -2.47 -1.09
N PRO A 490 -19.27 -2.19 -1.89
CA PRO A 490 -19.36 -2.33 -3.35
C PRO A 490 -19.72 -3.76 -3.75
N ALA A 491 -20.52 -3.93 -4.80
CA ALA A 491 -20.89 -5.25 -5.29
C ALA A 491 -19.66 -6.10 -5.67
N TRP A 492 -18.60 -5.46 -6.11
CA TRP A 492 -17.30 -6.07 -6.43
C TRP A 492 -16.27 -5.92 -5.29
N ALA A 493 -16.74 -5.84 -4.04
CA ALA A 493 -15.88 -5.63 -2.86
C ALA A 493 -14.69 -6.60 -2.80
N ALA A 494 -14.87 -7.85 -3.21
CA ALA A 494 -13.81 -8.86 -3.19
C ALA A 494 -12.67 -8.60 -4.18
N GLY A 495 -12.91 -7.84 -5.27
CA GLY A 495 -11.92 -7.41 -6.27
C GLY A 495 -11.72 -5.90 -6.28
N PHE A 496 -12.05 -5.20 -5.19
CA PHE A 496 -12.06 -3.73 -5.16
C PHE A 496 -10.66 -3.13 -5.31
N SER A 497 -9.62 -3.76 -4.79
CA SER A 497 -8.25 -3.31 -4.98
C SER A 497 -7.80 -3.43 -6.45
N ALA A 498 -8.21 -4.49 -7.17
CA ALA A 498 -7.99 -4.61 -8.61
C ALA A 498 -8.77 -3.54 -9.40
N PHE A 499 -10.01 -3.21 -9.01
CA PHE A 499 -10.76 -2.07 -9.55
C PHE A 499 -9.98 -0.76 -9.37
N GLY A 500 -9.46 -0.51 -8.17
CA GLY A 500 -8.66 0.68 -7.90
C GLY A 500 -7.39 0.77 -8.76
N CYS A 501 -6.74 -0.36 -9.03
CA CYS A 501 -5.64 -0.40 -9.99
C CYS A 501 -6.06 0.09 -11.38
N ALA A 502 -7.26 -0.29 -11.82
CA ALA A 502 -7.81 0.16 -13.11
C ALA A 502 -8.17 1.66 -13.14
N THR A 503 -8.26 2.33 -12.00
CA THR A 503 -8.59 3.76 -11.88
C THR A 503 -7.39 4.67 -11.67
N ALA A 504 -6.20 4.10 -11.41
CA ALA A 504 -5.00 4.86 -11.07
C ALA A 504 -4.36 5.53 -12.31
N ASP A 505 -3.83 6.74 -12.12
CA ASP A 505 -3.11 7.47 -13.15
C ASP A 505 -1.66 6.98 -13.29
N PHE A 506 -1.07 7.20 -14.46
CA PHE A 506 0.34 6.96 -14.68
C PHE A 506 1.11 8.16 -14.13
N GLU A 507 1.75 7.98 -12.96
CA GLU A 507 2.36 9.05 -12.20
C GLU A 507 3.75 8.66 -11.71
N TYR A 508 4.73 9.52 -11.96
CA TYR A 508 6.02 9.49 -11.30
C TYR A 508 6.13 10.63 -10.32
N ARG A 509 6.70 10.34 -9.16
CA ARG A 509 6.99 11.30 -8.11
C ARG A 509 8.45 11.20 -7.72
N TYR A 510 9.12 12.33 -7.60
CA TYR A 510 10.48 12.43 -7.09
C TYR A 510 10.56 13.49 -6.00
N ASP A 511 11.35 13.20 -4.98
CA ASP A 511 11.51 14.01 -3.79
C ASP A 511 13.00 14.30 -3.57
N LYS A 512 13.32 15.51 -3.07
CA LYS A 512 14.67 15.93 -2.69
C LYS A 512 14.61 16.77 -1.43
N SER A 513 15.45 16.46 -0.43
CA SER A 513 15.56 17.33 0.75
C SER A 513 16.22 18.65 0.39
N VAL A 514 15.66 19.72 0.93
CA VAL A 514 16.23 21.07 0.94
C VAL A 514 16.28 21.56 2.38
N ASP A 515 17.07 22.60 2.66
CA ASP A 515 17.21 23.18 4.02
C ASP A 515 17.04 24.69 3.89
N ILE A 516 15.82 25.16 3.93
CA ILE A 516 15.43 26.55 3.79
C ILE A 516 14.75 27.00 5.08
N GLY A 517 15.21 28.10 5.68
CA GLY A 517 14.60 28.66 6.88
C GLY A 517 14.43 30.19 6.74
N ILE A 518 13.20 30.67 6.84
CA ILE A 518 12.84 32.09 6.77
C ILE A 518 12.08 32.49 8.02
N ASN A 519 12.50 33.58 8.64
CA ASN A 519 11.88 34.14 9.83
C ASN A 519 11.83 35.68 9.77
N GLU A 520 11.31 36.34 10.83
CA GLU A 520 11.17 37.79 10.90
C GLU A 520 12.46 38.61 10.66
N LYS A 521 13.62 37.98 10.82
CA LYS A 521 14.95 38.63 10.63
C LYS A 521 15.50 38.44 9.21
N SER A 522 14.82 37.65 8.41
CA SER A 522 15.26 37.34 7.05
C SER A 522 15.03 38.53 6.11
N THR A 523 15.99 38.78 5.27
CA THR A 523 15.95 39.88 4.28
C THR A 523 15.25 39.43 2.99
N THR A 524 14.94 40.36 2.10
CA THR A 524 14.44 40.06 0.76
C THR A 524 15.46 39.21 -0.04
N GLU A 525 16.75 39.44 0.17
CA GLU A 525 17.78 38.60 -0.43
C GLU A 525 17.73 37.14 0.09
N ASP A 526 17.49 36.93 1.39
CA ASP A 526 17.32 35.59 1.98
C ASP A 526 16.10 34.88 1.36
N ILE A 527 14.99 35.57 1.21
CA ILE A 527 13.78 35.04 0.58
C ILE A 527 14.03 34.70 -0.89
N THR A 528 14.71 35.58 -1.64
CA THR A 528 15.08 35.32 -3.04
C THR A 528 16.00 34.09 -3.16
N ALA A 529 16.96 33.95 -2.23
CA ALA A 529 17.82 32.75 -2.18
C ALA A 529 17.02 31.50 -1.87
N ALA A 530 16.03 31.57 -0.98
CA ALA A 530 15.13 30.46 -0.63
C ALA A 530 14.30 30.01 -1.84
N THR A 531 13.62 30.92 -2.54
CA THR A 531 12.83 30.60 -3.75
C THR A 531 13.70 30.07 -4.87
N THR A 532 14.90 30.66 -5.09
CA THR A 532 15.89 30.15 -6.07
C THR A 532 16.33 28.73 -5.76
N THR A 533 16.59 28.42 -4.48
CA THR A 533 16.99 27.07 -4.04
C THR A 533 15.88 26.06 -4.30
N LEU A 534 14.64 26.39 -3.97
CA LEU A 534 13.48 25.52 -4.21
C LEU A 534 13.24 25.31 -5.72
N GLN A 535 13.30 26.39 -6.52
CA GLN A 535 13.16 26.33 -7.98
C GLN A 535 14.24 25.45 -8.61
N SER A 536 15.48 25.58 -8.16
CA SER A 536 16.59 24.73 -8.65
C SER A 536 16.34 23.25 -8.35
N ALA A 537 15.83 22.95 -7.15
CA ALA A 537 15.48 21.58 -6.79
C ALA A 537 14.32 21.06 -7.65
N TRP A 538 13.27 21.84 -7.91
CA TRP A 538 12.20 21.47 -8.82
C TRP A 538 12.70 21.21 -10.26
N ASN A 539 13.61 22.01 -10.78
CA ASN A 539 14.18 21.80 -12.09
C ASN A 539 14.96 20.47 -12.20
N GLU A 540 15.73 20.12 -11.17
CA GLU A 540 16.41 18.82 -11.12
C GLU A 540 15.41 17.64 -11.10
N LEU A 541 14.35 17.76 -10.29
CA LEU A 541 13.33 16.72 -10.17
C LEU A 541 12.48 16.61 -11.45
N ARG A 542 12.15 17.74 -12.09
CA ARG A 542 11.45 17.80 -13.38
C ARG A 542 12.17 16.97 -14.45
N ILE A 543 13.50 17.09 -14.53
CA ILE A 543 14.30 16.32 -15.49
C ILE A 543 14.12 14.82 -15.23
N LYS A 544 14.21 14.38 -13.97
CA LYS A 544 14.04 12.96 -13.61
C LYS A 544 12.64 12.44 -13.98
N VAL A 545 11.60 13.21 -13.66
CA VAL A 545 10.21 12.86 -13.99
C VAL A 545 10.04 12.69 -15.49
N LEU A 546 10.47 13.69 -16.28
CA LEU A 546 10.33 13.66 -17.74
C LEU A 546 11.15 12.55 -18.39
N GLU A 547 12.33 12.21 -17.87
CA GLU A 547 13.12 11.06 -18.34
C GLU A 547 12.35 9.74 -18.23
N GLU A 548 11.66 9.50 -17.11
CA GLU A 548 10.83 8.31 -16.94
C GLU A 548 9.70 8.24 -17.97
N PHE A 549 9.02 9.36 -18.23
CA PHE A 549 7.96 9.39 -19.24
C PHE A 549 8.49 9.21 -20.66
N ARG A 550 9.62 9.81 -21.02
CA ARG A 550 10.26 9.62 -22.33
C ARG A 550 10.68 8.17 -22.59
N ILE A 551 11.20 7.46 -21.55
CA ILE A 551 11.54 6.03 -21.65
C ILE A 551 10.28 5.20 -21.96
N ASN A 552 9.12 5.64 -21.50
CA ASN A 552 7.83 5.00 -21.74
C ASN A 552 7.10 5.54 -23.00
N GLY A 553 7.77 6.35 -23.83
CA GLY A 553 7.28 6.78 -25.14
C GLY A 553 6.41 8.05 -25.13
N PHE A 554 6.28 8.74 -23.98
CA PHE A 554 5.54 9.98 -23.86
C PHE A 554 6.40 11.19 -24.22
N LYS A 555 5.76 12.23 -24.76
CA LYS A 555 6.38 13.53 -25.00
C LYS A 555 6.20 14.41 -23.76
N ASP A 556 7.10 15.39 -23.59
CA ASP A 556 7.06 16.29 -22.43
C ASP A 556 5.74 17.07 -22.33
N GLU A 557 5.14 17.43 -23.47
CA GLU A 557 3.87 18.18 -23.55
C GLU A 557 2.65 17.35 -23.11
N GLU A 558 2.77 16.03 -23.07
CA GLU A 558 1.71 15.12 -22.63
C GLU A 558 1.71 14.93 -21.10
N VAL A 559 2.77 15.41 -20.43
CA VAL A 559 2.97 15.24 -18.99
C VAL A 559 2.51 16.47 -18.23
N THR A 560 1.53 16.30 -17.36
CA THR A 560 1.15 17.35 -16.41
C THR A 560 2.12 17.32 -15.24
N LEU A 561 2.84 18.42 -15.03
CA LEU A 561 3.80 18.58 -13.94
C LEU A 561 3.17 19.36 -12.79
N THR A 562 3.27 18.82 -11.58
CA THR A 562 2.78 19.43 -10.33
C THR A 562 3.95 19.57 -9.36
N PRO A 563 4.54 20.76 -9.21
CA PRO A 563 5.54 21.02 -8.18
C PRO A 563 4.89 21.03 -6.79
N GLY A 564 5.65 20.64 -5.79
CA GLY A 564 5.23 20.66 -4.40
C GLY A 564 6.43 20.88 -3.48
N TYR A 565 6.13 21.10 -2.23
CA TYR A 565 7.15 21.29 -1.19
C TYR A 565 6.65 20.77 0.15
N SER A 566 7.59 20.57 1.05
CA SER A 566 7.29 20.21 2.42
C SER A 566 7.69 21.33 3.33
N MET A 567 6.74 21.83 4.11
CA MET A 567 6.94 22.99 4.99
C MET A 567 6.49 22.70 6.42
N GLN A 568 7.17 23.32 7.36
CA GLN A 568 6.88 23.30 8.79
C GLN A 568 7.12 24.68 9.40
N TYR A 569 6.55 24.97 10.56
CA TYR A 569 7.05 26.09 11.36
C TYR A 569 8.44 25.75 11.93
N LEU A 570 9.33 26.71 12.00
CA LEU A 570 10.69 26.47 12.50
C LEU A 570 10.66 25.91 13.92
N GLY A 571 11.45 24.86 14.15
CA GLY A 571 11.50 24.15 15.44
C GLY A 571 10.48 23.01 15.59
N GLN A 572 9.53 22.84 14.68
CA GLN A 572 8.68 21.65 14.64
C GLN A 572 9.41 20.44 14.09
N LEU A 573 8.92 19.25 14.42
CA LEU A 573 9.50 17.98 13.96
C LEU A 573 8.82 17.44 12.69
N ASN A 574 7.55 17.77 12.51
CA ASN A 574 6.74 17.26 11.41
C ASN A 574 6.46 18.39 10.42
N ASP A 575 6.69 18.10 9.16
CA ASP A 575 6.33 18.96 8.04
C ASP A 575 5.02 18.49 7.38
N LEU A 576 4.38 19.40 6.65
CA LEU A 576 3.24 19.10 5.79
C LEU A 576 3.68 19.18 4.34
N GLU A 577 3.13 18.28 3.54
CA GLU A 577 3.27 18.30 2.10
C GLU A 577 2.21 19.22 1.48
N ILE A 578 2.65 20.10 0.60
CA ILE A 578 1.84 21.13 -0.03
C ILE A 578 2.07 21.07 -1.54
N ASP A 579 1.00 21.02 -2.31
CA ASP A 579 1.09 21.30 -3.73
C ASP A 579 1.34 22.78 -3.92
N SER A 580 2.30 23.13 -4.80
CA SER A 580 2.63 24.52 -5.03
C SER A 580 1.46 25.26 -5.70
N PRO A 581 1.09 26.44 -5.23
CA PRO A 581 0.09 27.28 -5.90
C PRO A 581 0.60 27.85 -7.22
N VAL A 582 1.91 27.81 -7.46
CA VAL A 582 2.57 28.31 -8.68
C VAL A 582 3.39 27.21 -9.35
N ALA A 583 3.44 27.22 -10.67
CA ALA A 583 4.20 26.23 -11.44
C ALA A 583 5.72 26.49 -11.42
N GLU A 584 6.12 27.75 -11.33
CA GLU A 584 7.52 28.22 -11.30
C GLU A 584 7.64 29.38 -10.31
N LEU A 585 8.78 29.49 -9.64
CA LEU A 585 9.12 30.59 -8.74
C LEU A 585 10.01 31.59 -9.47
N SER A 586 9.61 32.84 -9.47
CA SER A 586 10.29 33.94 -10.14
C SER A 586 11.09 34.85 -9.19
N GLY A 587 10.69 34.89 -7.91
CA GLY A 587 11.38 35.75 -6.95
C GLY A 587 10.79 35.70 -5.54
N ALA A 588 11.06 36.76 -4.78
CA ALA A 588 10.61 36.87 -3.40
C ALA A 588 9.07 37.02 -3.28
N GLU A 589 8.43 37.52 -4.32
CA GLU A 589 6.97 37.72 -4.39
C GLU A 589 6.18 36.40 -4.30
N ASP A 590 6.75 35.29 -4.79
CA ASP A 590 6.08 33.99 -4.75
C ASP A 590 6.11 33.35 -3.34
N TRP A 591 6.95 33.88 -2.44
CA TRP A 591 7.08 33.33 -1.09
C TRP A 591 5.78 33.43 -0.29
N ASP A 592 5.07 34.54 -0.40
CA ASP A 592 3.84 34.76 0.32
C ASP A 592 2.74 33.78 -0.11
N ASP A 593 2.70 33.42 -1.39
CA ASP A 593 1.77 32.41 -1.91
C ASP A 593 2.09 31.02 -1.36
N LEU A 594 3.38 30.64 -1.25
CA LEU A 594 3.80 29.39 -0.62
C LEU A 594 3.40 29.37 0.85
N VAL A 595 3.65 30.45 1.60
CA VAL A 595 3.32 30.57 3.01
C VAL A 595 1.81 30.50 3.23
N GLN A 596 1.02 31.19 2.40
CA GLN A 596 -0.43 31.17 2.50
C GLN A 596 -0.99 29.77 2.27
N SER A 597 -0.53 29.07 1.23
CA SER A 597 -0.93 27.70 0.92
C SER A 597 -0.59 26.73 2.06
N PHE A 598 0.58 26.91 2.69
CA PHE A 598 0.95 26.15 3.88
C PHE A 598 0.02 26.44 5.06
N ASN A 599 -0.21 27.72 5.38
CA ASN A 599 -1.05 28.11 6.52
C ASN A 599 -2.48 27.58 6.37
N ASP A 600 -3.05 27.61 5.17
CA ASP A 600 -4.39 27.10 4.87
C ASP A 600 -4.45 25.56 5.03
N THR A 601 -3.42 24.88 4.55
CA THR A 601 -3.30 23.44 4.73
C THR A 601 -3.09 23.07 6.19
N TYR A 602 -2.25 23.82 6.92
CA TYR A 602 -1.99 23.59 8.33
C TYR A 602 -3.26 23.76 9.19
N ALA A 603 -4.03 24.83 8.95
CA ALA A 603 -5.31 25.05 9.63
C ALA A 603 -6.35 23.96 9.33
N ARG A 604 -6.31 23.41 8.12
CA ARG A 604 -7.19 22.30 7.72
C ARG A 604 -6.82 20.99 8.43
N VAL A 605 -5.53 20.76 8.65
CA VAL A 605 -5.03 19.51 9.24
C VAL A 605 -5.08 19.54 10.78
N TYR A 606 -4.71 20.69 11.39
CA TYR A 606 -4.52 20.80 12.85
C TYR A 606 -5.47 21.77 13.55
N ALA A 607 -6.29 22.50 12.84
CA ALA A 607 -7.09 23.65 13.24
C ALA A 607 -6.34 24.99 13.18
N ASP A 608 -7.12 26.07 13.00
CA ASP A 608 -6.59 27.43 12.86
C ASP A 608 -5.81 27.92 14.08
N ALA A 609 -6.27 27.54 15.27
CA ALA A 609 -5.62 27.91 16.53
C ALA A 609 -4.23 27.28 16.75
N ALA A 610 -3.85 26.31 15.93
CA ALA A 610 -2.54 25.65 16.02
C ALA A 610 -1.46 26.32 15.16
N ARG A 611 -1.81 27.33 14.36
CA ARG A 611 -0.84 28.11 13.57
C ARG A 611 0.14 28.83 14.48
N SER A 612 1.40 28.92 14.06
CA SER A 612 2.48 29.59 14.80
C SER A 612 3.41 30.36 13.85
N PRO A 613 2.88 31.33 13.06
CA PRO A 613 3.67 32.07 12.06
C PRO A 613 4.84 32.86 12.66
N GLU A 614 4.75 33.23 13.94
CA GLU A 614 5.80 33.90 14.70
C GLU A 614 7.09 33.08 14.83
N LEU A 615 7.02 31.76 14.65
CA LEU A 615 8.21 30.90 14.65
C LEU A 615 9.01 31.02 13.34
N GLY A 616 8.38 31.50 12.27
CA GLY A 616 8.92 31.45 10.91
C GLY A 616 8.70 30.09 10.25
N TYR A 617 9.18 29.96 9.02
CA TYR A 617 8.86 28.85 8.11
C TYR A 617 10.12 28.13 7.65
N GLY A 618 10.06 26.79 7.64
CA GLY A 618 11.13 25.95 7.14
C GLY A 618 10.65 25.05 6.00
N ILE A 619 11.27 25.12 4.81
CA ILE A 619 11.04 24.15 3.74
C ILE A 619 12.09 23.05 3.87
N THR A 620 11.65 21.81 4.05
CA THR A 620 12.47 20.63 4.29
C THR A 620 12.63 19.74 3.07
N GLY A 621 11.75 19.90 2.07
CA GLY A 621 11.75 19.08 0.87
C GLY A 621 11.11 19.78 -0.33
N ALA A 622 11.66 19.50 -1.50
CA ALA A 622 11.09 19.77 -2.81
C ALA A 622 10.48 18.49 -3.37
N ILE A 623 9.37 18.61 -4.05
CA ILE A 623 8.61 17.50 -4.64
C ILE A 623 8.31 17.87 -6.09
N MET A 624 8.37 16.89 -6.99
CA MET A 624 7.86 17.01 -8.34
C MET A 624 7.06 15.77 -8.68
N ARG A 625 5.79 15.96 -9.00
CA ARG A 625 4.95 14.93 -9.59
C ARG A 625 4.75 15.22 -11.06
N GLY A 626 4.75 14.18 -11.86
CA GLY A 626 4.33 14.22 -13.25
C GLY A 626 3.33 13.12 -13.51
N SER A 627 2.24 13.45 -14.17
CA SER A 627 1.19 12.49 -14.47
C SER A 627 0.74 12.59 -15.92
N VAL A 628 0.32 11.45 -16.46
CA VAL A 628 -0.45 11.34 -17.68
C VAL A 628 -1.76 10.69 -17.33
N GLU A 629 -2.85 11.35 -17.69
CA GLU A 629 -4.18 10.82 -17.46
C GLU A 629 -4.36 9.49 -18.21
N THR A 630 -4.81 8.49 -17.50
CA THR A 630 -5.10 7.17 -18.07
C THR A 630 -6.60 7.03 -18.31
N LYS A 631 -6.95 6.16 -19.25
CA LYS A 631 -8.34 5.82 -19.47
C LYS A 631 -8.89 5.14 -18.21
N LYS A 632 -9.95 5.72 -17.64
CA LYS A 632 -10.56 5.26 -16.39
C LYS A 632 -11.87 4.53 -16.68
N PRO A 633 -12.28 3.58 -15.81
CA PRO A 633 -13.57 2.92 -15.94
C PRO A 633 -14.72 3.93 -15.93
N ASN A 634 -15.61 3.83 -16.89
CA ASN A 634 -16.86 4.56 -16.87
C ASN A 634 -17.91 3.70 -16.15
N ILE A 635 -17.97 3.78 -14.82
CA ILE A 635 -18.98 3.03 -14.05
C ILE A 635 -20.35 3.68 -14.31
N PRO A 636 -21.29 2.97 -14.93
CA PRO A 636 -22.61 3.51 -15.22
C PRO A 636 -23.42 3.69 -13.91
N GLU A 637 -24.27 4.70 -13.89
CA GLU A 637 -25.29 4.82 -12.85
C GLU A 637 -26.42 3.83 -13.17
N GLU A 638 -26.72 2.97 -12.20
CA GLU A 638 -27.89 2.09 -12.30
C GLU A 638 -29.10 2.75 -11.65
N PRO A 639 -30.30 2.49 -12.16
CA PRO A 639 -31.54 2.99 -11.52
C PRO A 639 -31.63 2.46 -10.08
N GLU A 640 -32.01 3.33 -9.14
CA GLU A 640 -32.31 2.88 -7.79
C GLU A 640 -33.30 1.72 -7.79
N ALA A 641 -32.90 0.58 -7.27
CA ALA A 641 -33.83 -0.50 -6.99
C ALA A 641 -34.78 -0.03 -5.88
N GLY A 642 -36.05 -0.32 -6.00
CA GLY A 642 -37.03 0.01 -4.98
C GLY A 642 -36.66 -0.63 -3.60
N PRO A 643 -37.35 -0.26 -2.53
CA PRO A 643 -36.99 -0.68 -1.16
C PRO A 643 -37.17 -2.20 -0.93
N THR A 644 -37.68 -2.93 -1.90
CA THR A 644 -37.86 -4.38 -1.83
C THR A 644 -37.12 -5.05 -2.99
N PRO A 645 -36.23 -6.00 -2.74
CA PRO A 645 -35.56 -6.74 -3.80
C PRO A 645 -36.56 -7.42 -4.72
N PRO A 646 -36.34 -7.50 -6.04
CA PRO A 646 -37.20 -8.20 -6.96
C PRO A 646 -37.41 -9.67 -6.53
N PRO A 647 -38.62 -10.23 -6.58
CA PRO A 647 -38.88 -11.61 -6.16
C PRO A 647 -38.00 -12.65 -6.85
N GLU A 648 -37.66 -12.44 -8.11
CA GLU A 648 -36.77 -13.28 -8.93
C GLU A 648 -35.31 -13.30 -8.44
N SER A 649 -34.89 -12.30 -7.70
CA SER A 649 -33.55 -12.27 -7.11
C SER A 649 -33.42 -13.16 -5.86
N ARG A 650 -34.52 -13.61 -5.30
CA ARG A 650 -34.54 -14.44 -4.09
C ARG A 650 -34.13 -15.88 -4.39
N LEU A 651 -32.97 -16.30 -3.85
CA LEU A 651 -32.46 -17.67 -3.99
C LEU A 651 -33.04 -18.64 -2.95
N GLY A 652 -33.51 -18.13 -1.81
CA GLY A 652 -34.03 -18.97 -0.74
C GLY A 652 -33.83 -18.37 0.66
N THR A 653 -33.72 -19.24 1.64
CA THR A 653 -33.36 -18.89 3.04
C THR A 653 -32.24 -19.77 3.51
N ARG A 654 -31.41 -19.25 4.40
CA ARG A 654 -30.33 -19.98 5.07
C ARG A 654 -30.31 -19.61 6.54
N PRO A 655 -30.21 -20.60 7.46
CA PRO A 655 -30.03 -20.30 8.87
C PRO A 655 -28.63 -19.70 9.11
N PHE A 656 -28.55 -18.67 9.95
CA PHE A 656 -27.31 -18.12 10.46
C PHE A 656 -27.47 -17.78 11.94
N TYR A 657 -26.34 -17.89 12.69
CA TYR A 657 -26.33 -17.68 14.12
C TYR A 657 -26.01 -16.22 14.44
N TYR A 658 -26.98 -15.52 15.04
CA TYR A 658 -26.86 -14.11 15.35
C TYR A 658 -27.46 -13.83 16.74
N GLU A 659 -26.79 -13.03 17.55
CA GLU A 659 -27.23 -12.68 18.93
C GLU A 659 -27.68 -13.88 19.76
N LYS A 660 -26.91 -14.98 19.64
CA LYS A 660 -27.12 -16.29 20.34
C LYS A 660 -28.37 -17.08 19.89
N GLU A 661 -28.93 -16.74 18.77
CA GLU A 661 -30.09 -17.46 18.20
C GLU A 661 -29.85 -17.82 16.74
N TRP A 662 -30.49 -18.89 16.29
CA TRP A 662 -30.52 -19.22 14.86
C TRP A 662 -31.67 -18.48 14.19
N VAL A 663 -31.35 -17.69 13.19
CA VAL A 663 -32.30 -16.86 12.42
C VAL A 663 -32.27 -17.31 10.96
N ASP A 664 -33.44 -17.49 10.35
CA ASP A 664 -33.57 -17.75 8.91
C ASP A 664 -33.43 -16.43 8.13
N ALA A 665 -32.33 -16.27 7.40
CA ALA A 665 -32.12 -15.12 6.53
C ALA A 665 -32.53 -15.40 5.10
N ALA A 666 -33.21 -14.43 4.48
CA ALA A 666 -33.46 -14.45 3.05
C ALA A 666 -32.14 -14.24 2.28
N ILE A 667 -31.94 -15.00 1.24
CA ILE A 667 -30.77 -14.95 0.37
C ILE A 667 -31.19 -14.46 -1.00
N TYR A 668 -30.50 -13.43 -1.48
CA TYR A 668 -30.75 -12.83 -2.76
C TYR A 668 -29.54 -12.96 -3.68
N HIS A 669 -29.78 -13.11 -4.96
CA HIS A 669 -28.78 -13.00 -5.99
C HIS A 669 -28.56 -11.53 -6.32
N MET A 670 -27.32 -11.06 -6.21
CA MET A 670 -26.96 -9.71 -6.60
C MET A 670 -26.37 -9.76 -8.01
N ALA A 671 -27.21 -9.48 -9.01
CA ALA A 671 -26.75 -9.22 -10.36
C ALA A 671 -26.26 -7.77 -10.42
N VAL A 672 -24.99 -7.56 -10.69
CA VAL A 672 -24.45 -6.28 -11.13
C VAL A 672 -24.30 -6.35 -12.64
N ALA A 673 -24.49 -5.25 -13.36
CA ALA A 673 -24.40 -5.23 -14.83
C ALA A 673 -23.12 -5.93 -15.33
N GLY A 674 -23.25 -7.12 -15.87
CA GLY A 674 -22.15 -7.94 -16.40
C GLY A 674 -21.37 -8.80 -15.41
N ALA A 675 -21.72 -8.86 -14.12
CA ALA A 675 -21.08 -9.75 -13.16
C ALA A 675 -22.12 -10.47 -12.30
N GLU A 676 -22.12 -11.79 -12.28
CA GLU A 676 -22.81 -12.57 -11.25
C GLU A 676 -21.97 -12.49 -9.98
N CYS A 677 -22.34 -11.61 -9.05
CA CYS A 677 -21.66 -11.47 -7.79
C CYS A 677 -22.55 -11.84 -6.62
N ASN A 678 -22.13 -12.83 -5.90
CA ASN A 678 -22.37 -13.19 -4.51
C ASN A 678 -23.74 -12.89 -3.85
N THR A 679 -24.12 -13.81 -3.04
CA THR A 679 -25.28 -13.88 -2.17
C THR A 679 -25.35 -12.70 -1.20
N VAL A 680 -26.40 -11.90 -1.22
CA VAL A 680 -26.72 -10.90 -0.21
C VAL A 680 -27.55 -11.55 0.88
N ILE A 681 -27.17 -11.41 2.15
CA ILE A 681 -27.97 -11.81 3.31
C ILE A 681 -28.61 -10.54 3.88
N GLU A 682 -29.93 -10.42 3.77
CA GLU A 682 -30.68 -9.35 4.40
C GLU A 682 -31.08 -9.75 5.82
N LEU A 683 -30.60 -9.01 6.81
CA LEU A 683 -31.09 -9.05 8.17
C LEU A 683 -32.33 -8.17 8.26
N LYS A 684 -33.49 -8.74 8.56
CA LYS A 684 -34.63 -7.93 8.95
C LYS A 684 -34.29 -7.21 10.27
N GLN A 685 -33.93 -5.94 10.18
CA GLN A 685 -34.00 -5.05 11.32
C GLN A 685 -35.48 -4.74 11.60
N GLU A 686 -35.96 -5.01 12.80
CA GLU A 686 -37.15 -4.34 13.29
C GLU A 686 -36.83 -2.84 13.33
N PRO A 687 -37.73 -1.98 12.84
CA PRO A 687 -37.52 -0.54 12.91
C PRO A 687 -37.34 -0.15 14.38
N HIS A 688 -36.20 0.42 14.74
CA HIS A 688 -36.03 1.06 16.04
C HIS A 688 -37.07 2.17 16.13
N VAL A 689 -38.12 1.94 16.89
CA VAL A 689 -39.03 2.98 17.32
C VAL A 689 -38.19 3.96 18.14
N ALA A 690 -37.93 5.14 17.59
CA ALA A 690 -37.28 6.20 18.33
C ALA A 690 -38.07 6.45 19.60
N SER A 691 -37.44 6.28 20.75
CA SER A 691 -38.00 6.65 22.03
C SER A 691 -38.34 8.13 21.96
N PRO A 692 -39.53 8.58 22.38
CA PRO A 692 -39.86 9.99 22.44
C PRO A 692 -38.83 10.69 23.32
N SER A 693 -38.24 11.76 22.83
CA SER A 693 -37.40 12.67 23.59
C SER A 693 -38.17 13.13 24.84
N ALA A 694 -37.65 12.77 25.99
CA ALA A 694 -38.05 13.44 27.21
C ALA A 694 -37.54 14.93 27.12
N GLU A 695 -38.43 15.89 27.31
CA GLU A 695 -38.19 17.32 27.41
C GLU A 695 -37.10 17.69 28.41
#